data_d74ee9fe5197e63fad12cbcbcfdc9184
#
_entry.id   d74ee9fe5197e63fad12cbcbcfdc9184
#
_cell.length_a   1.000
_cell.length_b   1.000
_cell.length_c   1.000
_cell.angle_alpha   90.00
_cell.angle_beta   90.00
_cell.angle_gamma   90.00
#
_symmetry.space_group_name_H-M   'P 1'
#
loop_
_entity.id
_entity.type
_entity.pdbx_description
1 polymer ?
#
loop_
_entity_poly.entity_id
_entity_poly.type
_entity_poly.pdbx_seq_one_letter_code
_entity_poly.pdbx_strand_id
1 'polypeptide(L)'
;MADRLIVRGAKEHNLKNININIPRNALTVFTGLSGSGKSSLAFDTIFAEGQRRYVESLSSYARQFLGQMDKPDVEFIEGLSPAVSIDQKSTNRNPRSTVGTITEIYDYLRLLYARAGTPHCPTCDAIIDRQTPQQIVDQVLEMEPGLRFQVLAPVVRTRKGEFVDLFADLAAQGYARARVDGGTYQLTDPPTLKKQVKHDIDVIVDRLTVKPTQKQRLTDSIETALRLADGVVVLDFVSLADDHPHRVRRFSEKLACPNGHALGIDELEPRSFSFNSPYGACPTCDGLGMRQEIDIDLVIPDPSAPALTSVQPWYSSPNSKYFSQLIAGLGATMGFDPQTPYNQLPEEAQHALIHGSDDVVTVHYKNRYGRVRNWSAPFEGVLGYMNRKIETSESQTQKDRLLGYTREVACPACQGARLRPEILAVRMASENHGDLSIAGLAELSVAEAAEFLSGLVLGPREQLIAGAVLKEIQARLQFLIDVGLTYLTLNRAAGTLSGGEAQRIRLATQIGSGLAGVLYVLDEPSIGLHQRDNQRLIATLERLRDIGNTLIVVEHDEDTIKAADWLVDIGPQAGEYGGEVVYQGEPAGIRECEKSLTGAYLAGRRQLGVPNQRRPIDPDRKLTVVGARENNLKDIDVDIPLGVLVCVTGVSGSGKSTVVNQILARTLANKLNRARQVPGRAVRVDGVEHLDKLVQVDQSPIGRTPRSNPATYTGVFDKIRGLFAETTEAKVRGYKPGRFSFNVKGGRCEACQGDGTLKIEMNFLPDVYVPCEVCHGARYNRETLEVRYKGKNIAEVLEMPIAEAVEFFQPITAIYRYLHTLTEVGLGYVRLGQAATTLSGGEAQRVKLAAELQKRSNGRTIYILDEPTTGLHFEDIRKLMLVIQSLVDKGNSVIIIEHNLDVIKAADWIIDMGPEGGAGGGEIVAAGTPEEVAQVAGSYTGAFLAPLLA
;
A
#
# COMPACT_ATOMS: atom_id res chain seq x y z
N MET A 1 -15.79 -0.10 -40.55
CA MET A 1 -15.24 0.73 -39.42
C MET A 1 -14.00 1.41 -39.92
N ALA A 2 -13.70 2.64 -39.50
CA ALA A 2 -12.45 3.30 -39.87
C ALA A 2 -11.25 2.48 -39.37
N ASP A 3 -10.30 2.18 -40.26
CA ASP A 3 -9.07 1.44 -39.89
C ASP A 3 -8.07 2.28 -39.08
N ARG A 4 -8.39 3.52 -38.83
CA ARG A 4 -7.54 4.49 -38.18
C ARG A 4 -8.28 5.34 -37.16
N LEU A 5 -7.58 5.74 -36.11
CA LEU A 5 -7.98 6.79 -35.18
C LEU A 5 -7.39 8.12 -35.70
N ILE A 6 -8.27 9.05 -36.02
CA ILE A 6 -7.89 10.35 -36.58
C ILE A 6 -8.24 11.44 -35.58
N VAL A 7 -7.25 12.22 -35.19
CA VAL A 7 -7.42 13.43 -34.35
C VAL A 7 -7.08 14.64 -35.17
N ARG A 8 -7.93 15.67 -35.16
CA ARG A 8 -7.74 16.92 -35.85
C ARG A 8 -7.93 18.08 -34.89
N GLY A 9 -7.00 19.03 -34.93
CA GLY A 9 -7.12 20.28 -34.23
C GLY A 9 -7.06 20.15 -32.69
N ALA A 10 -6.23 19.27 -32.15
CA ALA A 10 -6.06 19.16 -30.68
C ALA A 10 -5.27 20.37 -30.14
N LYS A 11 -5.87 21.08 -29.16
CA LYS A 11 -5.34 22.30 -28.56
C LYS A 11 -5.31 22.26 -27.01
N GLU A 12 -5.55 21.07 -26.42
CA GLU A 12 -5.58 20.92 -24.97
C GLU A 12 -4.21 21.30 -24.36
N HIS A 13 -4.23 22.08 -23.30
CA HIS A 13 -3.03 22.60 -22.60
C HIS A 13 -2.00 23.28 -23.53
N ASN A 14 -0.85 22.62 -23.77
CA ASN A 14 0.23 23.17 -24.61
C ASN A 14 0.21 22.66 -26.06
N LEU A 15 -0.79 21.89 -26.47
CA LEU A 15 -0.88 21.35 -27.82
C LEU A 15 -1.16 22.46 -28.85
N LYS A 16 -0.40 22.48 -29.94
CA LYS A 16 -0.45 23.51 -30.97
C LYS A 16 -1.24 23.08 -32.20
N ASN A 17 -2.55 22.85 -32.01
CA ASN A 17 -3.45 22.49 -33.13
C ASN A 17 -2.97 21.25 -33.89
N ILE A 18 -2.60 20.21 -33.16
CA ILE A 18 -1.96 19.04 -33.75
C ILE A 18 -2.96 18.10 -34.42
N ASN A 19 -2.44 17.43 -35.44
CA ASN A 19 -3.17 16.41 -36.19
C ASN A 19 -2.39 15.12 -36.18
N ILE A 20 -3.05 14.02 -35.81
CA ILE A 20 -2.46 12.67 -35.86
C ILE A 20 -3.41 11.69 -36.55
N ASN A 21 -2.80 10.64 -37.09
CA ASN A 21 -3.52 9.57 -37.77
C ASN A 21 -2.83 8.24 -37.42
N ILE A 22 -3.35 7.52 -36.41
CA ILE A 22 -2.76 6.29 -35.89
C ILE A 22 -3.56 5.05 -36.30
N PRO A 23 -2.90 3.91 -36.52
CA PRO A 23 -3.58 2.67 -36.87
C PRO A 23 -4.40 2.15 -35.68
N ARG A 24 -5.54 1.53 -35.94
CA ARG A 24 -6.29 0.77 -34.96
C ARG A 24 -5.74 -0.65 -34.87
N ASN A 25 -6.05 -1.35 -33.76
CA ASN A 25 -5.55 -2.71 -33.47
C ASN A 25 -4.01 -2.78 -33.53
N ALA A 26 -3.36 -1.75 -33.04
CA ALA A 26 -1.93 -1.57 -33.07
C ALA A 26 -1.43 -1.06 -31.71
N LEU A 27 -0.18 -1.32 -31.40
CA LEU A 27 0.56 -0.74 -30.29
C LEU A 27 1.17 0.58 -30.76
N THR A 28 0.62 1.71 -30.33
CA THR A 28 1.12 3.05 -30.64
C THR A 28 1.81 3.62 -29.41
N VAL A 29 3.07 4.03 -29.55
CA VAL A 29 3.82 4.69 -28.47
C VAL A 29 3.87 6.21 -28.69
N PHE A 30 3.52 6.99 -27.66
CA PHE A 30 3.69 8.44 -27.62
C PHE A 30 4.95 8.74 -26.81
N THR A 31 5.95 9.34 -27.46
CA THR A 31 7.24 9.70 -26.86
C THR A 31 7.55 11.18 -26.99
N GLY A 32 8.66 11.65 -26.41
CA GLY A 32 9.10 13.02 -26.43
C GLY A 32 9.50 13.54 -25.05
N LEU A 33 10.01 14.75 -24.92
CA LEU A 33 10.47 15.34 -23.66
C LEU A 33 9.37 15.38 -22.60
N SER A 34 9.76 15.34 -21.30
CA SER A 34 8.82 15.59 -20.20
C SER A 34 8.20 16.98 -20.37
N GLY A 35 6.85 17.06 -20.26
CA GLY A 35 6.10 18.30 -20.48
C GLY A 35 5.92 18.70 -21.94
N SER A 36 6.21 17.83 -22.93
CA SER A 36 6.03 18.13 -24.36
C SER A 36 4.55 18.10 -24.82
N GLY A 37 3.63 17.53 -24.02
CA GLY A 37 2.20 17.42 -24.35
C GLY A 37 1.72 15.99 -24.62
N LYS A 38 2.54 14.97 -24.38
CA LYS A 38 2.17 13.55 -24.58
C LYS A 38 0.90 13.15 -23.82
N SER A 39 0.89 13.39 -22.51
CA SER A 39 -0.25 13.07 -21.64
C SER A 39 -1.47 13.92 -21.99
N SER A 40 -1.28 15.19 -22.37
CA SER A 40 -2.37 16.05 -22.84
C SER A 40 -3.04 15.50 -24.10
N LEU A 41 -2.28 14.91 -25.02
CA LEU A 41 -2.86 14.26 -26.19
C LEU A 41 -3.50 12.92 -25.86
N ALA A 42 -2.81 12.06 -25.09
CA ALA A 42 -3.26 10.68 -24.80
C ALA A 42 -4.47 10.67 -23.85
N PHE A 43 -4.36 11.37 -22.71
CA PHE A 43 -5.35 11.32 -21.62
C PHE A 43 -6.36 12.46 -21.72
N ASP A 44 -5.89 13.72 -21.76
CA ASP A 44 -6.77 14.89 -21.68
C ASP A 44 -7.53 15.13 -22.97
N THR A 45 -7.08 14.56 -24.12
CA THR A 45 -7.74 14.68 -25.41
C THR A 45 -8.40 13.38 -25.85
N ILE A 46 -7.63 12.33 -26.17
CA ILE A 46 -8.15 11.09 -26.78
C ILE A 46 -8.97 10.29 -25.81
N PHE A 47 -8.42 9.97 -24.60
CA PHE A 47 -9.14 9.21 -23.59
C PHE A 47 -10.36 9.99 -23.07
N ALA A 48 -10.21 11.28 -22.76
CA ALA A 48 -11.28 12.12 -22.23
C ALA A 48 -12.48 12.18 -23.21
N GLU A 49 -12.24 12.36 -24.52
CA GLU A 49 -13.29 12.35 -25.52
C GLU A 49 -13.91 10.98 -25.69
N GLY A 50 -13.12 9.89 -25.64
CA GLY A 50 -13.62 8.51 -25.66
C GLY A 50 -14.54 8.21 -24.50
N GLN A 51 -14.15 8.60 -23.28
CA GLN A 51 -14.94 8.45 -22.07
C GLN A 51 -16.20 9.32 -22.10
N ARG A 52 -16.09 10.59 -22.54
CA ARG A 52 -17.23 11.50 -22.68
C ARG A 52 -18.30 10.90 -23.60
N ARG A 53 -17.94 10.41 -24.80
CA ARG A 53 -18.87 9.77 -25.75
C ARG A 53 -19.50 8.52 -25.18
N TYR A 54 -18.73 7.73 -24.43
CA TYR A 54 -19.28 6.54 -23.77
C TYR A 54 -20.32 6.93 -22.71
N VAL A 55 -20.01 7.90 -21.84
CA VAL A 55 -20.95 8.40 -20.81
C VAL A 55 -22.20 9.01 -21.45
N GLU A 56 -22.05 9.76 -22.54
CA GLU A 56 -23.20 10.30 -23.29
C GLU A 56 -24.09 9.23 -23.90
N SER A 57 -23.55 8.07 -24.22
CA SER A 57 -24.35 6.92 -24.75
C SER A 57 -25.18 6.23 -23.67
N LEU A 58 -24.90 6.47 -22.37
CA LEU A 58 -25.63 5.87 -21.27
C LEU A 58 -27.00 6.53 -21.05
N SER A 59 -27.85 5.87 -20.26
CA SER A 59 -29.18 6.40 -19.90
C SER A 59 -29.07 7.74 -19.15
N SER A 60 -30.11 8.59 -19.25
CA SER A 60 -30.16 9.88 -18.51
C SER A 60 -29.96 9.72 -17.00
N TYR A 61 -30.44 8.61 -16.44
CA TYR A 61 -30.27 8.26 -15.03
C TYR A 61 -28.80 8.01 -14.69
N ALA A 62 -28.09 7.18 -15.46
CA ALA A 62 -26.66 6.91 -15.25
C ALA A 62 -25.81 8.17 -15.41
N ARG A 63 -26.15 9.06 -16.35
CA ARG A 63 -25.44 10.35 -16.54
C ARG A 63 -25.54 11.30 -15.36
N GLN A 64 -26.65 11.28 -14.60
CA GLN A 64 -26.79 12.08 -13.38
C GLN A 64 -25.79 11.70 -12.28
N PHE A 65 -25.39 10.43 -12.22
CA PHE A 65 -24.42 9.94 -11.25
C PHE A 65 -22.97 10.14 -11.70
N LEU A 66 -22.71 10.11 -13.01
CA LEU A 66 -21.34 10.20 -13.56
C LEU A 66 -20.87 11.64 -13.79
N GLY A 67 -21.78 12.60 -13.66
CA GLY A 67 -21.51 14.02 -13.92
C GLY A 67 -21.37 14.37 -15.40
N GLN A 68 -21.32 15.66 -15.69
CA GLN A 68 -21.09 16.16 -17.05
C GLN A 68 -19.57 16.31 -17.23
N MET A 69 -19.00 15.61 -18.20
CA MET A 69 -17.58 15.70 -18.54
C MET A 69 -17.37 16.88 -19.49
N ASP A 70 -16.35 17.68 -19.22
CA ASP A 70 -15.97 18.77 -20.12
C ASP A 70 -15.50 18.20 -21.46
N LYS A 71 -15.86 18.90 -22.54
CA LYS A 71 -15.40 18.54 -23.88
C LYS A 71 -13.95 18.99 -24.04
N PRO A 72 -13.01 18.10 -24.41
CA PRO A 72 -11.64 18.50 -24.70
C PRO A 72 -11.57 19.53 -25.83
N ASP A 73 -10.57 20.39 -25.80
CA ASP A 73 -10.30 21.35 -26.87
C ASP A 73 -9.69 20.66 -28.08
N VAL A 74 -10.58 20.06 -28.86
CA VAL A 74 -10.27 19.36 -30.11
C VAL A 74 -11.37 19.59 -31.14
N GLU A 75 -10.98 19.80 -32.39
CA GLU A 75 -11.95 20.04 -33.46
C GLU A 75 -12.71 18.76 -33.81
N PHE A 76 -12.01 17.64 -33.96
CA PHE A 76 -12.61 16.41 -34.44
C PHE A 76 -11.79 15.17 -34.05
N ILE A 77 -12.46 14.10 -33.57
CA ILE A 77 -11.87 12.78 -33.39
C ILE A 77 -12.78 11.71 -34.00
N GLU A 78 -12.21 10.89 -34.91
CA GLU A 78 -12.88 9.76 -35.55
C GLU A 78 -12.18 8.47 -35.20
N GLY A 79 -12.93 7.35 -35.24
CA GLY A 79 -12.40 5.99 -35.01
C GLY A 79 -12.20 5.63 -33.53
N LEU A 80 -12.76 6.40 -32.58
CA LEU A 80 -12.73 6.06 -31.15
C LEU A 80 -13.50 4.77 -30.86
N SER A 81 -12.89 3.92 -30.05
CA SER A 81 -13.51 2.78 -29.36
C SER A 81 -13.82 3.14 -27.91
N PRO A 82 -14.59 2.32 -27.16
CA PRO A 82 -14.66 2.46 -25.71
C PRO A 82 -13.26 2.53 -25.12
N ALA A 83 -13.00 3.56 -24.32
CA ALA A 83 -11.65 3.85 -23.83
C ALA A 83 -11.49 3.48 -22.35
N VAL A 84 -10.37 2.85 -22.03
CA VAL A 84 -9.93 2.52 -20.66
C VAL A 84 -8.56 3.13 -20.41
N SER A 85 -8.42 3.87 -19.32
CA SER A 85 -7.11 4.38 -18.88
C SER A 85 -6.50 3.55 -17.77
N ILE A 86 -5.19 3.39 -17.82
CA ILE A 86 -4.38 2.74 -16.79
C ILE A 86 -3.29 3.73 -16.37
N ASP A 87 -3.63 4.59 -15.41
CA ASP A 87 -2.76 5.62 -14.88
C ASP A 87 -2.01 5.18 -13.61
N GLN A 88 -0.99 5.95 -13.24
CA GLN A 88 -0.15 5.70 -12.08
C GLN A 88 -0.72 6.26 -10.76
N LYS A 89 -1.63 7.23 -10.82
CA LYS A 89 -1.95 8.15 -9.70
C LYS A 89 -2.83 7.59 -8.58
N SER A 90 -3.53 6.47 -8.74
CA SER A 90 -4.52 5.99 -7.77
C SER A 90 -4.09 4.74 -7.02
N THR A 91 -3.28 4.87 -5.96
CA THR A 91 -3.14 3.79 -4.97
C THR A 91 -4.31 3.81 -4.00
N ASN A 92 -5.05 2.71 -3.93
CA ASN A 92 -6.13 2.56 -2.95
C ASN A 92 -5.53 2.49 -1.54
N ARG A 93 -5.84 3.47 -0.69
CA ARG A 93 -5.34 3.55 0.69
C ARG A 93 -6.22 2.80 1.70
N ASN A 94 -7.23 2.09 1.25
CA ASN A 94 -8.07 1.31 2.14
C ASN A 94 -7.26 0.13 2.72
N PRO A 95 -7.05 0.03 4.05
CA PRO A 95 -6.27 -1.04 4.66
C PRO A 95 -6.89 -2.43 4.50
N ARG A 96 -8.16 -2.50 4.11
CA ARG A 96 -8.87 -3.76 3.83
C ARG A 96 -8.72 -4.23 2.39
N SER A 97 -8.19 -3.40 1.49
CA SER A 97 -7.92 -3.81 0.11
C SER A 97 -6.62 -4.60 0.03
N THR A 98 -6.66 -5.76 -0.60
CA THR A 98 -5.49 -6.63 -0.87
C THR A 98 -5.36 -6.90 -2.37
N VAL A 99 -4.20 -7.44 -2.78
CA VAL A 99 -4.00 -7.89 -4.17
C VAL A 99 -5.16 -8.83 -4.58
N GLY A 100 -5.48 -9.83 -3.77
CA GLY A 100 -6.57 -10.79 -4.05
C GLY A 100 -7.95 -10.14 -4.22
N THR A 101 -8.25 -9.06 -3.47
CA THR A 101 -9.55 -8.36 -3.59
C THR A 101 -9.61 -7.42 -4.79
N ILE A 102 -8.50 -6.76 -5.16
CA ILE A 102 -8.45 -5.87 -6.33
C ILE A 102 -8.54 -6.68 -7.63
N THR A 103 -7.94 -7.86 -7.66
CA THR A 103 -7.95 -8.78 -8.81
C THR A 103 -9.20 -9.66 -8.87
N GLU A 104 -10.12 -9.52 -7.92
CA GLU A 104 -11.30 -10.36 -7.72
C GLU A 104 -10.99 -11.85 -7.45
N ILE A 105 -9.72 -12.26 -7.44
CA ILE A 105 -9.31 -13.65 -7.18
C ILE A 105 -9.86 -14.11 -5.84
N TYR A 106 -9.81 -13.26 -4.80
CA TYR A 106 -10.30 -13.58 -3.47
C TYR A 106 -11.81 -13.87 -3.44
N ASP A 107 -12.60 -13.23 -4.30
CA ASP A 107 -14.04 -13.48 -4.40
C ASP A 107 -14.34 -14.86 -4.95
N TYR A 108 -13.56 -15.30 -5.93
CA TYR A 108 -13.63 -16.68 -6.44
C TYR A 108 -13.10 -17.71 -5.44
N LEU A 109 -12.03 -17.40 -4.70
CA LEU A 109 -11.51 -18.25 -3.62
C LEU A 109 -12.55 -18.46 -2.51
N ARG A 110 -13.26 -17.41 -2.10
CA ARG A 110 -14.36 -17.53 -1.13
C ARG A 110 -15.43 -18.52 -1.60
N LEU A 111 -15.78 -18.43 -2.88
CA LEU A 111 -16.75 -19.36 -3.47
C LEU A 111 -16.21 -20.79 -3.51
N LEU A 112 -14.97 -20.96 -3.91
CA LEU A 112 -14.28 -22.25 -4.00
C LEU A 112 -14.24 -22.95 -2.62
N TYR A 113 -13.72 -22.26 -1.59
CA TYR A 113 -13.62 -22.80 -0.24
C TYR A 113 -14.98 -23.07 0.41
N ALA A 114 -15.99 -22.24 0.14
CA ALA A 114 -17.34 -22.47 0.66
C ALA A 114 -18.02 -23.70 0.04
N ARG A 115 -17.63 -24.10 -1.17
CA ARG A 115 -18.30 -25.18 -1.92
C ARG A 115 -17.53 -26.49 -1.97
N ALA A 116 -16.19 -26.42 -1.96
CA ALA A 116 -15.29 -27.57 -2.11
C ALA A 116 -14.29 -27.71 -0.96
N GLY A 117 -14.23 -26.79 -0.01
CA GLY A 117 -13.36 -26.87 1.14
C GLY A 117 -13.82 -27.88 2.17
N THR A 118 -12.88 -28.61 2.76
CA THR A 118 -13.11 -29.59 3.83
C THR A 118 -13.01 -28.91 5.19
N PRO A 119 -14.08 -28.81 5.97
CA PRO A 119 -14.04 -28.21 7.30
C PRO A 119 -13.41 -29.15 8.32
N HIS A 120 -12.56 -28.62 9.18
CA HIS A 120 -11.94 -29.31 10.32
C HIS A 120 -12.33 -28.61 11.63
N CYS A 121 -12.23 -29.32 12.71
CA CYS A 121 -12.45 -28.76 14.03
C CYS A 121 -11.24 -27.91 14.45
N PRO A 122 -11.39 -26.60 14.77
CA PRO A 122 -10.26 -25.77 15.18
C PRO A 122 -9.57 -26.19 16.46
N THR A 123 -10.22 -27.08 17.26
CA THR A 123 -9.70 -27.55 18.55
C THR A 123 -8.99 -28.89 18.45
N CYS A 124 -9.50 -29.84 17.66
CA CYS A 124 -8.97 -31.21 17.60
C CYS A 124 -8.62 -31.68 16.19
N ASP A 125 -8.73 -30.83 15.21
CA ASP A 125 -8.40 -31.07 13.78
C ASP A 125 -9.21 -32.20 13.09
N ALA A 126 -10.22 -32.78 13.79
CA ALA A 126 -11.09 -33.79 13.19
C ALA A 126 -11.89 -33.21 12.04
N ILE A 127 -12.01 -33.96 10.94
CA ILE A 127 -12.86 -33.59 9.80
C ILE A 127 -14.31 -33.47 10.27
N ILE A 128 -14.94 -32.36 9.85
CA ILE A 128 -16.34 -32.10 10.18
C ILE A 128 -17.17 -32.41 8.93
N ASP A 129 -18.09 -33.35 9.11
CA ASP A 129 -18.98 -33.76 8.03
C ASP A 129 -20.44 -33.52 8.40
N ARG A 130 -21.30 -33.28 7.40
CA ARG A 130 -22.76 -33.28 7.56
C ARG A 130 -23.22 -34.71 7.47
N GLN A 131 -23.90 -35.17 8.50
CA GLN A 131 -24.44 -36.53 8.53
C GLN A 131 -25.93 -36.52 8.21
N THR A 132 -26.30 -37.23 7.16
CA THR A 132 -27.74 -37.47 6.90
C THR A 132 -28.36 -38.39 7.94
N PRO A 133 -29.70 -38.30 8.20
CA PRO A 133 -30.36 -39.21 9.14
C PRO A 133 -30.04 -40.68 8.85
N GLN A 134 -29.96 -41.04 7.57
CA GLN A 134 -29.65 -42.40 7.14
C GLN A 134 -28.24 -42.84 7.55
N GLN A 135 -27.23 -41.94 7.35
CA GLN A 135 -25.83 -42.22 7.75
C GLN A 135 -25.73 -42.39 9.28
N ILE A 136 -26.45 -41.56 10.05
CA ILE A 136 -26.51 -41.70 11.52
C ILE A 136 -27.08 -43.05 11.92
N VAL A 137 -28.18 -43.45 11.30
CA VAL A 137 -28.83 -44.76 11.53
C VAL A 137 -27.88 -45.90 11.21
N ASP A 138 -27.22 -45.84 10.04
CA ASP A 138 -26.32 -46.92 9.60
C ASP A 138 -25.10 -47.05 10.57
N GLN A 139 -24.50 -45.92 11.00
CA GLN A 139 -23.43 -45.93 12.01
C GLN A 139 -23.86 -46.50 13.37
N VAL A 140 -25.10 -46.22 13.79
CA VAL A 140 -25.64 -46.79 15.05
C VAL A 140 -25.87 -48.29 14.92
N LEU A 141 -26.31 -48.77 13.76
CA LEU A 141 -26.52 -50.19 13.52
C LEU A 141 -25.26 -51.01 13.36
N GLU A 142 -24.13 -50.37 13.03
CA GLU A 142 -22.79 -51.01 13.01
C GLU A 142 -22.20 -51.21 14.40
N MET A 143 -22.76 -50.58 15.44
CA MET A 143 -22.33 -50.79 16.84
C MET A 143 -22.72 -52.14 17.37
N GLU A 144 -22.18 -52.55 18.52
CA GLU A 144 -22.48 -53.83 19.15
C GLU A 144 -23.99 -54.08 19.37
N PRO A 145 -24.52 -55.19 18.83
CA PRO A 145 -25.95 -55.50 19.00
C PRO A 145 -26.31 -55.68 20.48
N GLY A 146 -27.41 -55.08 20.88
CA GLY A 146 -27.92 -55.19 22.27
C GLY A 146 -27.60 -53.99 23.15
N LEU A 147 -26.78 -53.02 22.70
CA LEU A 147 -26.56 -51.77 23.43
C LEU A 147 -27.88 -50.99 23.55
N ARG A 148 -28.20 -50.56 24.78
CA ARG A 148 -29.38 -49.71 25.06
C ARG A 148 -28.97 -48.26 25.09
N PHE A 149 -29.73 -47.40 24.38
CA PHE A 149 -29.46 -45.96 24.31
C PHE A 149 -30.75 -45.13 24.31
N GLN A 150 -30.58 -43.83 24.61
CA GLN A 150 -31.62 -42.83 24.53
C GLN A 150 -31.34 -41.91 23.35
N VAL A 151 -32.38 -41.56 22.58
CA VAL A 151 -32.34 -40.55 21.56
C VAL A 151 -32.77 -39.25 22.20
N LEU A 152 -31.89 -38.28 22.24
CA LEU A 152 -32.05 -37.00 22.91
C LEU A 152 -32.01 -35.84 21.87
N ALA A 153 -32.96 -34.91 22.02
CA ALA A 153 -33.01 -33.68 21.25
C ALA A 153 -32.54 -32.48 22.13
N PRO A 154 -31.39 -31.91 21.95
CA PRO A 154 -30.87 -30.80 22.74
C PRO A 154 -31.52 -29.47 22.38
N VAL A 155 -32.63 -29.11 23.02
CA VAL A 155 -33.45 -27.92 22.70
C VAL A 155 -32.93 -26.62 23.35
N VAL A 156 -32.18 -26.72 24.45
CA VAL A 156 -31.52 -25.59 25.11
C VAL A 156 -30.09 -25.96 25.44
N ARG A 157 -29.13 -25.08 25.08
CA ARG A 157 -27.71 -25.23 25.39
C ARG A 157 -27.15 -23.96 26.03
N THR A 158 -26.69 -24.09 27.26
CA THR A 158 -25.98 -23.07 28.03
C THR A 158 -26.68 -21.69 28.01
N ARG A 159 -28.03 -21.70 28.05
CA ARG A 159 -28.83 -20.46 28.00
C ARG A 159 -29.47 -20.18 29.35
N LYS A 160 -29.52 -18.89 29.72
CA LYS A 160 -30.22 -18.44 30.94
C LYS A 160 -31.71 -18.32 30.66
N GLY A 161 -32.53 -18.74 31.64
CA GLY A 161 -33.97 -18.65 31.54
C GLY A 161 -34.69 -19.62 32.46
N GLU A 162 -35.99 -19.43 32.68
CA GLU A 162 -36.86 -20.30 33.47
C GLU A 162 -37.48 -21.39 32.60
N PHE A 163 -37.60 -21.21 31.30
CA PHE A 163 -38.07 -22.13 30.25
C PHE A 163 -39.43 -22.76 30.51
N VAL A 164 -40.31 -22.12 31.31
CA VAL A 164 -41.65 -22.64 31.67
C VAL A 164 -42.51 -22.89 30.43
N ASP A 165 -42.55 -21.94 29.50
CA ASP A 165 -43.35 -22.06 28.27
C ASP A 165 -42.82 -23.17 27.38
N LEU A 166 -41.48 -23.34 27.29
CA LEU A 166 -40.85 -24.44 26.54
C LEU A 166 -41.28 -25.80 27.08
N PHE A 167 -41.28 -25.99 28.38
CA PHE A 167 -41.74 -27.26 28.99
C PHE A 167 -43.19 -27.53 28.72
N ALA A 168 -44.05 -26.50 28.78
CA ALA A 168 -45.47 -26.60 28.47
C ALA A 168 -45.71 -26.98 26.97
N ASP A 169 -44.95 -26.33 26.05
CA ASP A 169 -45.04 -26.63 24.61
C ASP A 169 -44.59 -28.07 24.30
N LEU A 170 -43.49 -28.50 24.89
CA LEU A 170 -42.98 -29.89 24.73
C LEU A 170 -43.95 -30.93 25.25
N ALA A 171 -44.58 -30.67 26.41
CA ALA A 171 -45.62 -31.55 26.97
C ALA A 171 -46.86 -31.59 26.04
N ALA A 172 -47.29 -30.44 25.49
CA ALA A 172 -48.39 -30.35 24.55
C ALA A 172 -48.13 -31.12 23.23
N GLN A 173 -46.87 -31.18 22.78
CA GLN A 173 -46.41 -31.95 21.63
C GLN A 173 -46.33 -33.48 21.92
N GLY A 174 -46.60 -33.89 23.13
CA GLY A 174 -46.67 -35.32 23.52
C GLY A 174 -45.35 -35.91 24.01
N TYR A 175 -44.29 -35.10 24.26
CA TYR A 175 -43.09 -35.63 24.89
C TYR A 175 -43.30 -35.86 26.37
N ALA A 176 -42.81 -36.97 26.88
CA ALA A 176 -43.05 -37.35 28.28
C ALA A 176 -41.95 -36.89 29.25
N ARG A 177 -40.68 -36.77 28.78
CA ARG A 177 -39.53 -36.56 29.63
C ARG A 177 -38.47 -35.66 29.01
N ALA A 178 -37.79 -34.85 29.84
CA ALA A 178 -36.62 -34.11 29.49
C ALA A 178 -35.50 -34.37 30.50
N ARG A 179 -34.24 -34.23 30.01
CA ARG A 179 -33.06 -34.20 30.84
C ARG A 179 -32.67 -32.72 31.01
N VAL A 180 -32.65 -32.27 32.25
CA VAL A 180 -32.31 -30.87 32.59
C VAL A 180 -31.07 -30.89 33.48
N ASP A 181 -29.99 -30.27 33.09
CA ASP A 181 -28.71 -30.20 33.79
C ASP A 181 -28.21 -31.59 34.26
N GLY A 182 -28.42 -32.62 33.43
CA GLY A 182 -28.07 -34.02 33.70
C GLY A 182 -29.13 -34.82 34.43
N GLY A 183 -30.11 -34.20 35.08
CA GLY A 183 -31.23 -34.87 35.76
C GLY A 183 -32.43 -35.14 34.84
N THR A 184 -33.05 -36.32 34.93
CA THR A 184 -34.24 -36.68 34.13
C THR A 184 -35.54 -36.34 34.88
N TYR A 185 -36.41 -35.53 34.28
CA TYR A 185 -37.69 -35.06 34.81
C TYR A 185 -38.86 -35.42 33.90
N GLN A 186 -40.04 -35.55 34.46
CA GLN A 186 -41.25 -35.67 33.66
C GLN A 186 -41.74 -34.28 33.24
N LEU A 187 -42.13 -34.10 31.99
CA LEU A 187 -42.62 -32.80 31.48
C LEU A 187 -44.00 -32.43 32.04
N THR A 188 -44.68 -33.35 32.70
CA THR A 188 -45.89 -33.08 33.50
C THR A 188 -45.59 -32.40 34.84
N ASP A 189 -44.36 -32.51 35.34
CA ASP A 189 -43.87 -31.91 36.58
C ASP A 189 -42.42 -31.47 36.38
N PRO A 190 -42.21 -30.38 35.59
CA PRO A 190 -40.85 -29.91 35.24
C PRO A 190 -40.21 -29.22 36.44
N PRO A 191 -38.84 -29.21 36.52
CA PRO A 191 -38.16 -28.54 37.59
C PRO A 191 -38.26 -27.02 37.46
N THR A 192 -38.33 -26.30 38.57
CA THR A 192 -38.26 -24.85 38.59
C THR A 192 -36.83 -24.38 38.40
N LEU A 193 -36.56 -23.66 37.31
CA LEU A 193 -35.23 -23.21 36.91
C LEU A 193 -34.98 -21.75 37.36
N LYS A 194 -33.71 -21.46 37.65
CA LYS A 194 -33.32 -20.11 38.06
C LYS A 194 -33.01 -19.24 36.82
N LYS A 195 -33.68 -18.09 36.68
CA LYS A 195 -33.59 -17.17 35.55
C LYS A 195 -32.17 -16.73 35.20
N GLN A 196 -31.27 -16.61 36.19
CA GLN A 196 -29.90 -16.10 36.03
C GLN A 196 -28.85 -17.21 35.82
N VAL A 197 -29.22 -18.48 35.93
CA VAL A 197 -28.36 -19.64 35.76
C VAL A 197 -28.47 -20.12 34.31
N LYS A 198 -27.37 -20.64 33.77
CA LYS A 198 -27.34 -21.29 32.45
C LYS A 198 -27.79 -22.73 32.60
N HIS A 199 -28.69 -23.16 31.74
CA HIS A 199 -29.26 -24.49 31.76
C HIS A 199 -29.07 -25.20 30.42
N ASP A 200 -28.99 -26.55 30.49
CA ASP A 200 -28.99 -27.45 29.34
C ASP A 200 -30.26 -28.35 29.44
N ILE A 201 -31.06 -28.38 28.36
CA ILE A 201 -32.31 -29.14 28.30
C ILE A 201 -32.29 -30.04 27.06
N ASP A 202 -32.34 -31.36 27.27
CA ASP A 202 -32.46 -32.38 26.25
C ASP A 202 -33.83 -33.06 26.37
N VAL A 203 -34.60 -33.10 25.28
CA VAL A 203 -35.85 -33.88 25.21
C VAL A 203 -35.54 -35.34 24.92
N ILE A 204 -36.05 -36.26 25.73
CA ILE A 204 -35.91 -37.71 25.48
C ILE A 204 -36.97 -38.11 24.45
N VAL A 205 -36.52 -38.26 23.19
CA VAL A 205 -37.42 -38.61 22.09
C VAL A 205 -37.78 -40.08 22.11
N ASP A 206 -36.78 -40.96 22.30
CA ASP A 206 -37.03 -42.42 22.36
C ASP A 206 -35.96 -43.16 23.18
N ARG A 207 -36.24 -44.42 23.54
CA ARG A 207 -35.33 -45.36 24.19
C ARG A 207 -35.28 -46.63 23.39
N LEU A 208 -34.14 -46.92 22.80
CA LEU A 208 -33.94 -47.98 21.83
C LEU A 208 -32.80 -48.91 22.23
N THR A 209 -32.76 -50.04 21.51
CA THR A 209 -31.65 -50.99 21.59
C THR A 209 -31.07 -51.18 20.21
N VAL A 210 -29.75 -51.27 20.05
CA VAL A 210 -29.11 -51.56 18.75
C VAL A 210 -29.53 -52.91 18.24
N LYS A 211 -30.48 -52.96 17.29
CA LYS A 211 -30.98 -54.14 16.59
C LYS A 211 -31.41 -53.82 15.18
N PRO A 212 -31.01 -54.60 14.17
CA PRO A 212 -31.39 -54.37 12.76
C PRO A 212 -32.92 -54.32 12.54
N THR A 213 -33.67 -55.02 13.36
CA THR A 213 -35.16 -55.04 13.29
C THR A 213 -35.81 -53.74 13.75
N GLN A 214 -35.09 -52.82 14.35
CA GLN A 214 -35.57 -51.50 14.80
C GLN A 214 -35.15 -50.34 13.88
N LYS A 215 -34.63 -50.64 12.66
CA LYS A 215 -34.08 -49.63 11.76
C LYS A 215 -35.10 -48.49 11.48
N GLN A 216 -36.32 -48.83 11.14
CA GLN A 216 -37.34 -47.82 10.83
C GLN A 216 -37.66 -46.91 12.02
N ARG A 217 -37.89 -47.51 13.22
CA ARG A 217 -38.18 -46.75 14.45
C ARG A 217 -37.00 -45.86 14.84
N LEU A 218 -35.77 -46.34 14.64
CA LEU A 218 -34.56 -45.56 14.88
C LEU A 218 -34.50 -44.36 13.92
N THR A 219 -34.80 -44.55 12.64
CA THR A 219 -34.86 -43.48 11.65
C THR A 219 -35.89 -42.41 12.05
N ASP A 220 -37.14 -42.82 12.37
CA ASP A 220 -38.20 -41.90 12.77
C ASP A 220 -37.82 -41.10 14.04
N SER A 221 -37.16 -41.77 15.02
CA SER A 221 -36.73 -41.13 16.25
C SER A 221 -35.58 -40.12 16.02
N ILE A 222 -34.60 -40.45 15.16
CA ILE A 222 -33.50 -39.58 14.80
C ILE A 222 -34.03 -38.35 14.02
N GLU A 223 -34.89 -38.55 13.02
CA GLU A 223 -35.50 -37.44 12.26
C GLU A 223 -36.34 -36.51 13.17
N THR A 224 -37.06 -37.11 14.12
CA THR A 224 -37.81 -36.32 15.11
C THR A 224 -36.89 -35.52 16.03
N ALA A 225 -35.81 -36.12 16.52
CA ALA A 225 -34.82 -35.40 17.35
C ALA A 225 -34.10 -34.29 16.59
N LEU A 226 -33.68 -34.53 15.34
CA LEU A 226 -33.05 -33.54 14.47
C LEU A 226 -33.97 -32.34 14.20
N ARG A 227 -35.24 -32.60 13.89
CA ARG A 227 -36.24 -31.54 13.67
C ARG A 227 -36.53 -30.73 14.93
N LEU A 228 -36.57 -31.36 16.11
CA LEU A 228 -36.87 -30.72 17.39
C LEU A 228 -35.71 -29.84 17.88
N ALA A 229 -34.48 -30.30 17.64
CA ALA A 229 -33.26 -29.64 18.10
C ALA A 229 -32.46 -28.97 16.98
N ASP A 230 -33.14 -28.47 15.94
CA ASP A 230 -32.57 -27.71 14.84
C ASP A 230 -31.31 -28.36 14.19
N GLY A 231 -31.49 -29.68 13.89
CA GLY A 231 -30.49 -30.48 13.17
C GLY A 231 -29.45 -31.17 14.05
N VAL A 232 -29.64 -31.24 15.37
CA VAL A 232 -28.72 -31.95 16.28
C VAL A 232 -29.44 -33.08 17.00
N VAL A 233 -28.81 -34.26 17.10
CA VAL A 233 -29.26 -35.38 17.90
C VAL A 233 -28.14 -35.91 18.78
N VAL A 234 -28.47 -36.29 20.00
CA VAL A 234 -27.52 -36.87 20.96
C VAL A 234 -28.00 -38.29 21.32
N LEU A 235 -27.11 -39.25 21.17
CA LEU A 235 -27.36 -40.65 21.57
C LEU A 235 -26.58 -40.93 22.84
N ASP A 236 -27.29 -41.29 23.93
CA ASP A 236 -26.73 -41.67 25.22
C ASP A 236 -26.85 -43.16 25.41
N PHE A 237 -25.73 -43.89 25.31
CA PHE A 237 -25.66 -45.36 25.42
C PHE A 237 -25.62 -45.77 26.88
N VAL A 238 -26.79 -45.82 27.52
CA VAL A 238 -26.99 -46.08 28.95
C VAL A 238 -26.47 -47.45 29.44
N SER A 239 -26.14 -48.36 28.55
CA SER A 239 -25.48 -49.62 28.86
C SER A 239 -23.96 -49.55 28.95
N LEU A 240 -23.34 -48.50 28.56
CA LEU A 240 -21.89 -48.22 28.68
C LEU A 240 -21.62 -47.53 30.02
N ALA A 241 -20.41 -47.69 30.56
CA ALA A 241 -19.97 -46.99 31.75
C ALA A 241 -19.93 -45.46 31.51
N ASP A 242 -20.14 -44.66 32.57
CA ASP A 242 -20.24 -43.20 32.44
C ASP A 242 -18.96 -42.54 31.93
N ASP A 243 -17.80 -43.15 32.15
CA ASP A 243 -16.47 -42.71 31.68
C ASP A 243 -16.09 -43.28 30.31
N HIS A 244 -16.95 -44.08 29.70
CA HIS A 244 -16.65 -44.69 28.41
C HIS A 244 -16.66 -43.64 27.30
N PRO A 245 -15.62 -43.58 26.41
CA PRO A 245 -15.49 -42.52 25.40
C PRO A 245 -16.66 -42.47 24.41
N HIS A 246 -17.39 -43.57 24.25
CA HIS A 246 -18.55 -43.62 23.34
C HIS A 246 -19.88 -43.61 24.09
N ARG A 247 -19.90 -43.26 25.39
CA ARG A 247 -21.12 -43.18 26.20
C ARG A 247 -22.14 -42.20 25.61
N VAL A 248 -21.70 -41.01 25.24
CA VAL A 248 -22.55 -39.99 24.61
C VAL A 248 -21.99 -39.67 23.25
N ARG A 249 -22.78 -39.90 22.20
CA ARG A 249 -22.44 -39.54 20.83
C ARG A 249 -23.36 -38.43 20.31
N ARG A 250 -22.78 -37.42 19.74
CA ARG A 250 -23.53 -36.31 19.13
C ARG A 250 -23.41 -36.41 17.61
N PHE A 251 -24.55 -36.27 16.92
CA PHE A 251 -24.65 -36.24 15.48
C PHE A 251 -25.37 -34.96 15.04
N SER A 252 -25.09 -34.49 13.87
CA SER A 252 -25.71 -33.25 13.35
C SER A 252 -25.88 -33.30 11.83
N GLU A 253 -27.02 -32.84 11.37
CA GLU A 253 -27.23 -32.48 9.97
C GLU A 253 -26.51 -31.16 9.60
N LYS A 254 -26.14 -30.35 10.62
CA LYS A 254 -25.28 -29.16 10.50
C LYS A 254 -23.83 -29.55 10.77
N LEU A 255 -22.92 -28.64 10.47
CA LEU A 255 -21.49 -28.83 10.75
C LEU A 255 -21.23 -28.99 12.24
N ALA A 256 -20.81 -30.19 12.68
CA ALA A 256 -20.51 -30.48 14.08
C ALA A 256 -19.25 -31.32 14.23
N CYS A 257 -18.46 -31.02 15.26
CA CYS A 257 -17.27 -31.81 15.58
C CYS A 257 -17.69 -33.19 16.16
N PRO A 258 -17.14 -34.30 15.64
CA PRO A 258 -17.43 -35.63 16.18
C PRO A 258 -17.02 -35.78 17.63
N ASN A 259 -16.03 -35.03 18.11
CA ASN A 259 -15.58 -35.02 19.51
C ASN A 259 -16.34 -34.02 20.40
N GLY A 260 -17.42 -33.41 19.91
CA GLY A 260 -18.34 -32.60 20.72
C GLY A 260 -17.87 -31.17 21.01
N HIS A 261 -16.81 -30.66 20.34
CA HIS A 261 -16.41 -29.27 20.47
C HIS A 261 -17.45 -28.34 19.84
N ALA A 262 -17.75 -27.22 20.51
CA ALA A 262 -18.67 -26.24 19.99
C ALA A 262 -18.04 -25.53 18.77
N LEU A 263 -18.77 -25.52 17.66
CA LEU A 263 -18.39 -24.79 16.45
C LEU A 263 -19.25 -23.52 16.35
N GLY A 264 -18.62 -22.40 16.11
CA GLY A 264 -19.29 -21.11 15.95
C GLY A 264 -19.92 -20.88 14.56
N ILE A 265 -20.05 -21.93 13.73
CA ILE A 265 -20.51 -21.83 12.34
C ILE A 265 -21.59 -22.87 12.08
N ASP A 266 -22.74 -22.40 11.64
CA ASP A 266 -23.85 -23.29 11.28
C ASP A 266 -23.78 -23.74 9.80
N GLU A 267 -23.26 -22.88 8.94
CA GLU A 267 -23.17 -23.12 7.48
C GLU A 267 -21.97 -22.39 6.84
N LEU A 268 -21.31 -23.06 5.87
CA LEU A 268 -20.22 -22.46 5.09
C LEU A 268 -20.80 -21.73 3.87
N GLU A 269 -20.84 -20.41 3.95
CA GLU A 269 -21.24 -19.54 2.85
C GLU A 269 -20.05 -18.69 2.38
N PRO A 270 -20.03 -18.19 1.13
CA PRO A 270 -18.96 -17.30 0.66
C PRO A 270 -18.74 -16.05 1.54
N ARG A 271 -19.81 -15.54 2.21
CA ARG A 271 -19.69 -14.41 3.15
C ARG A 271 -18.91 -14.77 4.43
N SER A 272 -18.91 -16.05 4.81
CA SER A 272 -18.15 -16.54 5.97
C SER A 272 -16.64 -16.48 5.75
N PHE A 273 -16.19 -16.52 4.49
CA PHE A 273 -14.78 -16.39 4.11
C PHE A 273 -14.34 -14.95 3.81
N SER A 274 -15.21 -13.97 4.07
CA SER A 274 -14.90 -12.55 3.85
C SER A 274 -14.42 -11.88 5.15
N PHE A 275 -13.20 -11.38 5.15
CA PHE A 275 -12.68 -10.58 6.25
C PHE A 275 -13.30 -9.16 6.32
N ASN A 276 -14.09 -8.75 5.33
CA ASN A 276 -14.91 -7.53 5.34
C ASN A 276 -16.32 -7.75 5.89
N SER A 277 -16.67 -9.00 6.19
CA SER A 277 -17.98 -9.38 6.71
C SER A 277 -17.86 -9.75 8.21
N PRO A 278 -18.81 -9.32 9.06
CA PRO A 278 -18.81 -9.70 10.49
C PRO A 278 -18.88 -11.22 10.71
N TYR A 279 -19.37 -11.98 9.73
CA TYR A 279 -19.47 -13.43 9.79
C TYR A 279 -18.12 -14.14 9.68
N GLY A 280 -17.17 -13.56 8.91
CA GLY A 280 -15.86 -14.16 8.68
C GLY A 280 -14.71 -13.44 9.35
N ALA A 281 -14.84 -12.13 9.61
CA ALA A 281 -13.78 -11.31 10.17
C ALA A 281 -13.35 -11.77 11.57
N CYS A 282 -12.05 -11.77 11.82
CA CYS A 282 -11.50 -11.96 13.16
C CYS A 282 -12.05 -10.87 14.11
N PRO A 283 -12.69 -11.22 15.22
CA PRO A 283 -13.33 -10.24 16.12
C PRO A 283 -12.32 -9.36 16.87
N THR A 284 -11.05 -9.78 16.95
CA THR A 284 -10.01 -9.04 17.68
C THR A 284 -9.43 -7.89 16.84
N CYS A 285 -9.36 -8.03 15.51
CA CYS A 285 -8.81 -7.02 14.60
C CYS A 285 -9.81 -6.54 13.54
N ASP A 286 -11.09 -6.90 13.67
CA ASP A 286 -12.15 -6.53 12.71
C ASP A 286 -11.78 -6.82 11.24
N GLY A 287 -11.04 -7.91 11.00
CA GLY A 287 -10.60 -8.31 9.68
C GLY A 287 -9.40 -7.55 9.12
N LEU A 288 -8.73 -6.72 9.91
CA LEU A 288 -7.52 -6.00 9.49
C LEU A 288 -6.28 -6.90 9.45
N GLY A 289 -6.23 -7.95 10.28
CA GLY A 289 -5.08 -8.86 10.40
C GLY A 289 -3.92 -8.30 11.23
N MET A 290 -3.87 -7.00 11.39
CA MET A 290 -2.82 -6.27 12.09
C MET A 290 -3.43 -5.42 13.20
N ARG A 291 -2.62 -5.08 14.20
CA ARG A 291 -2.96 -4.06 15.19
C ARG A 291 -1.73 -3.20 15.49
N GLN A 292 -1.96 -2.00 15.97
CA GLN A 292 -0.88 -1.14 16.42
C GLN A 292 -0.55 -1.47 17.88
N GLU A 293 0.70 -1.83 18.14
CA GLU A 293 1.25 -2.01 19.48
C GLU A 293 2.35 -1.02 19.74
N ILE A 294 2.46 -0.57 20.98
CA ILE A 294 3.55 0.31 21.40
C ILE A 294 4.83 -0.51 21.40
N ASP A 295 5.84 0.00 20.68
CA ASP A 295 7.16 -0.61 20.56
C ASP A 295 8.08 -0.07 21.65
N ILE A 296 8.55 -0.95 22.54
CA ILE A 296 9.41 -0.56 23.68
C ILE A 296 10.74 0.01 23.19
N ASP A 297 11.32 -0.48 22.10
CA ASP A 297 12.56 0.02 21.53
C ASP A 297 12.42 1.47 20.99
N LEU A 298 11.21 1.86 20.59
CA LEU A 298 10.92 3.24 20.22
C LEU A 298 10.64 4.13 21.43
N VAL A 299 10.07 3.54 22.49
CA VAL A 299 9.81 4.24 23.76
C VAL A 299 11.13 4.51 24.49
N ILE A 300 12.05 3.55 24.47
CA ILE A 300 13.37 3.62 25.10
C ILE A 300 14.46 3.31 24.05
N PRO A 301 14.74 4.26 23.13
CA PRO A 301 15.67 4.02 22.03
C PRO A 301 17.14 3.93 22.44
N ASP A 302 17.49 4.44 23.63
CA ASP A 302 18.82 4.36 24.21
C ASP A 302 18.72 3.86 25.66
N PRO A 303 18.85 2.53 25.88
CA PRO A 303 18.82 1.97 27.22
C PRO A 303 20.00 2.39 28.10
N SER A 304 21.08 2.92 27.53
CA SER A 304 22.24 3.46 28.29
C SER A 304 22.00 4.87 28.83
N ALA A 305 20.96 5.55 28.40
CA ALA A 305 20.57 6.85 28.92
C ALA A 305 19.98 6.74 30.33
N PRO A 306 20.15 7.79 31.19
CA PRO A 306 19.54 7.86 32.51
C PRO A 306 18.02 7.59 32.46
N ALA A 307 17.45 6.89 33.42
CA ALA A 307 16.00 6.59 33.49
C ALA A 307 15.15 7.86 33.33
N LEU A 308 15.63 8.98 33.86
CA LEU A 308 14.99 10.29 33.80
C LEU A 308 14.75 10.77 32.36
N THR A 309 15.60 10.40 31.40
CA THR A 309 15.59 10.84 30.00
C THR A 309 15.35 9.72 29.00
N SER A 310 15.41 8.46 29.42
CA SER A 310 15.28 7.28 28.56
C SER A 310 13.89 7.14 27.95
N VAL A 311 12.82 7.49 28.70
CA VAL A 311 11.42 7.35 28.25
C VAL A 311 11.04 8.50 27.33
N GLN A 312 11.21 8.32 26.03
CA GLN A 312 11.05 9.36 25.01
C GLN A 312 9.65 10.00 24.95
N PRO A 313 8.51 9.27 25.05
CA PRO A 313 7.18 9.88 25.07
C PRO A 313 6.99 10.92 26.17
N TRP A 314 7.68 10.75 27.30
CA TRP A 314 7.66 11.65 28.45
C TRP A 314 8.69 12.76 28.35
N TYR A 315 9.94 12.39 28.02
CA TYR A 315 11.05 13.33 27.91
C TYR A 315 10.80 14.41 26.85
N SER A 316 10.26 14.03 25.70
CA SER A 316 9.93 14.94 24.61
C SER A 316 8.54 15.60 24.73
N SER A 317 7.84 15.40 25.84
CA SER A 317 6.54 16.01 26.09
C SER A 317 6.67 17.48 26.50
N PRO A 318 5.70 18.35 26.17
CA PRO A 318 5.58 19.67 26.77
C PRO A 318 5.55 19.64 28.32
N ASN A 319 5.12 18.52 28.89
CA ASN A 319 5.06 18.29 30.35
C ASN A 319 6.26 17.47 30.87
N SER A 320 7.41 17.49 30.20
CA SER A 320 8.60 16.71 30.59
C SER A 320 9.00 16.89 32.05
N LYS A 321 8.90 18.13 32.61
CA LYS A 321 9.17 18.38 34.03
C LYS A 321 8.26 17.59 34.99
N TYR A 322 7.00 17.41 34.65
CA TYR A 322 6.07 16.57 35.42
C TYR A 322 6.51 15.10 35.37
N PHE A 323 6.84 14.59 34.19
CA PHE A 323 7.28 13.20 34.06
C PHE A 323 8.63 12.93 34.72
N SER A 324 9.55 13.89 34.68
CA SER A 324 10.81 13.78 35.43
C SER A 324 10.56 13.65 36.95
N GLN A 325 9.60 14.38 37.48
CA GLN A 325 9.23 14.28 38.89
C GLN A 325 8.50 12.98 39.22
N LEU A 326 7.71 12.46 38.26
CA LEU A 326 7.06 11.18 38.39
C LEU A 326 8.04 10.03 38.44
N ILE A 327 9.06 10.04 37.56
CA ILE A 327 10.16 9.05 37.58
C ILE A 327 10.98 9.18 38.88
N ALA A 328 11.24 10.41 39.34
CA ALA A 328 11.95 10.62 40.59
C ALA A 328 11.15 10.10 41.82
N GLY A 329 9.84 10.27 41.81
CA GLY A 329 8.94 9.70 42.83
C GLY A 329 8.96 8.17 42.80
N LEU A 330 8.93 7.55 41.61
CA LEU A 330 9.08 6.11 41.49
C LEU A 330 10.44 5.61 42.02
N GLY A 331 11.55 6.32 41.69
CA GLY A 331 12.88 6.01 42.21
C GLY A 331 12.95 6.07 43.71
N ALA A 332 12.31 7.06 44.35
CA ALA A 332 12.21 7.15 45.80
C ALA A 332 11.39 6.00 46.41
N THR A 333 10.35 5.55 45.76
CA THR A 333 9.49 4.44 46.22
C THR A 333 10.18 3.09 46.07
N MET A 334 10.86 2.84 44.93
CA MET A 334 11.51 1.58 44.62
C MET A 334 13.03 1.54 44.94
N GLY A 335 13.61 2.61 45.46
CA GLY A 335 14.98 2.64 45.93
C GLY A 335 16.05 2.73 44.83
N PHE A 336 15.79 3.36 43.68
CA PHE A 336 16.77 3.58 42.63
C PHE A 336 17.02 5.09 42.35
N ASP A 337 18.24 5.42 41.91
CA ASP A 337 18.57 6.77 41.47
C ASP A 337 18.04 6.99 40.01
N PRO A 338 17.21 8.00 39.77
CA PRO A 338 16.72 8.35 38.42
C PRO A 338 17.83 8.69 37.39
N GLN A 339 19.05 8.98 37.86
CA GLN A 339 20.21 9.20 36.97
C GLN A 339 20.91 7.89 36.54
N THR A 340 20.54 6.76 37.14
CA THR A 340 21.05 5.44 36.72
C THR A 340 20.59 5.13 35.29
N PRO A 341 21.46 4.62 34.39
CA PRO A 341 21.08 4.13 33.08
C PRO A 341 19.93 3.13 33.17
N TYR A 342 18.96 3.21 32.23
CA TYR A 342 17.79 2.36 32.27
C TYR A 342 18.13 0.85 32.26
N ASN A 343 19.14 0.43 31.48
CA ASN A 343 19.61 -0.96 31.43
C ASN A 343 20.35 -1.44 32.69
N GLN A 344 20.66 -0.55 33.62
CA GLN A 344 21.30 -0.86 34.89
C GLN A 344 20.31 -0.81 36.07
N LEU A 345 19.05 -0.43 35.83
CA LEU A 345 18.02 -0.47 36.85
C LEU A 345 17.66 -1.92 37.21
N PRO A 346 17.18 -2.18 38.45
CA PRO A 346 16.57 -3.44 38.80
C PRO A 346 15.43 -3.79 37.82
N GLU A 347 15.27 -5.09 37.51
CA GLU A 347 14.22 -5.56 36.57
C GLU A 347 12.82 -5.09 36.98
N GLU A 348 12.53 -5.09 38.29
CA GLU A 348 11.25 -4.60 38.83
C GLU A 348 11.01 -3.11 38.50
N ALA A 349 12.07 -2.29 38.59
CA ALA A 349 11.99 -0.86 38.26
C ALA A 349 11.85 -0.63 36.74
N GLN A 350 12.57 -1.42 35.93
CA GLN A 350 12.38 -1.39 34.46
C GLN A 350 10.95 -1.77 34.09
N HIS A 351 10.43 -2.86 34.68
CA HIS A 351 9.05 -3.31 34.45
C HIS A 351 8.03 -2.26 34.91
N ALA A 352 8.22 -1.66 36.09
CA ALA A 352 7.34 -0.62 36.61
C ALA A 352 7.32 0.62 35.69
N LEU A 353 8.47 1.08 35.18
CA LEU A 353 8.54 2.22 34.24
C LEU A 353 7.72 1.96 32.97
N ILE A 354 7.70 0.73 32.47
CA ILE A 354 7.01 0.35 31.24
C ILE A 354 5.54 0.04 31.51
N HIS A 355 5.26 -0.91 32.41
CA HIS A 355 3.93 -1.48 32.61
C HIS A 355 3.13 -0.85 33.75
N GLY A 356 3.81 -0.12 34.64
CA GLY A 356 3.22 0.42 35.83
C GLY A 356 3.44 -0.45 37.07
N SER A 357 3.05 0.08 38.22
CA SER A 357 3.08 -0.60 39.51
C SER A 357 1.87 -0.19 40.35
N ASP A 358 1.37 -1.10 41.15
CA ASP A 358 0.33 -0.82 42.15
C ASP A 358 0.85 0.03 43.33
N ASP A 359 2.16 0.20 43.43
CA ASP A 359 2.78 1.04 44.46
C ASP A 359 2.34 2.51 44.32
N VAL A 360 1.99 3.09 45.45
CA VAL A 360 1.57 4.51 45.50
C VAL A 360 2.80 5.40 45.41
N VAL A 361 2.98 6.03 44.26
CA VAL A 361 4.05 7.01 44.03
C VAL A 361 3.56 8.40 44.42
N THR A 362 4.35 9.08 45.25
CA THR A 362 4.07 10.48 45.65
C THR A 362 4.90 11.44 44.82
N VAL A 363 4.19 12.27 44.05
CA VAL A 363 4.81 13.29 43.18
C VAL A 363 4.70 14.67 43.83
N HIS A 364 5.84 15.33 43.97
CA HIS A 364 5.95 16.72 44.45
C HIS A 364 6.01 17.64 43.21
N TYR A 365 4.87 18.14 42.78
CA TYR A 365 4.79 18.99 41.57
C TYR A 365 4.73 20.48 41.96
N LYS A 366 5.66 21.26 41.43
CA LYS A 366 5.67 22.72 41.53
C LYS A 366 5.09 23.32 40.25
N ASN A 367 3.87 23.90 40.32
CA ASN A 367 3.25 24.46 39.14
C ASN A 367 3.97 25.75 38.67
N ARG A 368 3.61 26.29 37.52
CA ARG A 368 4.23 27.51 36.96
C ARG A 368 4.04 28.77 37.83
N TYR A 369 3.16 28.73 38.84
CA TYR A 369 2.92 29.80 39.83
C TYR A 369 3.67 29.56 41.15
N GLY A 370 4.56 28.58 41.19
CA GLY A 370 5.41 28.30 42.36
C GLY A 370 4.70 27.53 43.50
N ARG A 371 3.45 27.12 43.37
CA ARG A 371 2.73 26.35 44.41
C ARG A 371 3.09 24.88 44.29
N VAL A 372 3.50 24.27 45.38
CA VAL A 372 3.76 22.85 45.53
C VAL A 372 2.44 22.14 45.77
N ARG A 373 2.20 21.10 44.93
CA ARG A 373 1.09 20.15 45.11
C ARG A 373 1.68 18.77 45.29
N ASN A 374 1.21 18.06 46.28
CA ASN A 374 1.53 16.65 46.46
C ASN A 374 0.38 15.85 45.89
N TRP A 375 0.69 14.88 45.07
CA TRP A 375 -0.27 13.95 44.47
C TRP A 375 0.25 12.54 44.64
N SER A 376 -0.60 11.63 45.08
CA SER A 376 -0.25 10.23 45.31
C SER A 376 -1.23 9.34 44.57
N ALA A 377 -0.75 8.46 43.72
CA ALA A 377 -1.55 7.48 43.01
C ALA A 377 -0.68 6.29 42.58
N PRO A 378 -1.32 5.16 42.20
CA PRO A 378 -0.60 4.07 41.54
C PRO A 378 0.11 4.56 40.28
N PHE A 379 1.26 3.98 39.98
CA PHE A 379 2.05 4.37 38.84
C PHE A 379 1.59 3.62 37.58
N GLU A 380 0.98 4.32 36.65
CA GLU A 380 0.35 3.70 35.46
C GLU A 380 1.33 3.17 34.41
N GLY A 381 2.64 3.47 34.51
CA GLY A 381 3.64 3.16 33.50
C GLY A 381 3.47 3.94 32.18
N VAL A 382 4.49 3.83 31.32
CA VAL A 382 4.44 4.54 30.03
C VAL A 382 3.43 3.94 29.07
N LEU A 383 3.26 2.61 29.07
CA LEU A 383 2.27 1.93 28.21
C LEU A 383 0.84 2.31 28.60
N GLY A 384 0.52 2.28 29.89
CA GLY A 384 -0.79 2.70 30.42
C GLY A 384 -1.11 4.15 30.06
N TYR A 385 -0.15 5.05 30.28
CA TYR A 385 -0.27 6.46 29.91
C TYR A 385 -0.53 6.63 28.39
N MET A 386 0.25 5.98 27.56
CA MET A 386 0.14 6.12 26.09
C MET A 386 -1.18 5.58 25.57
N ASN A 387 -1.58 4.36 25.97
CA ASN A 387 -2.85 3.76 25.56
C ASN A 387 -4.03 4.65 25.94
N ARG A 388 -4.10 5.07 27.21
CA ARG A 388 -5.14 5.97 27.69
C ARG A 388 -5.15 7.29 26.89
N LYS A 389 -3.97 7.86 26.56
CA LYS A 389 -3.91 9.13 25.82
C LYS A 389 -4.25 8.96 24.33
N ILE A 390 -3.91 7.85 23.71
CA ILE A 390 -4.32 7.55 22.33
C ILE A 390 -5.84 7.43 22.25
N GLU A 391 -6.48 6.80 23.23
CA GLU A 391 -7.93 6.63 23.27
C GLU A 391 -8.67 7.94 23.59
N THR A 392 -8.25 8.65 24.66
CA THR A 392 -9.04 9.75 25.25
C THR A 392 -8.68 11.15 24.76
N SER A 393 -7.54 11.35 24.05
CA SER A 393 -7.13 12.69 23.62
C SER A 393 -8.03 13.22 22.50
N GLU A 394 -8.50 14.45 22.61
CA GLU A 394 -9.19 15.17 21.51
C GLU A 394 -8.21 15.79 20.51
N SER A 395 -6.93 15.91 20.87
CA SER A 395 -5.90 16.51 20.02
C SER A 395 -5.30 15.49 19.06
N GLN A 396 -5.61 15.61 17.76
CA GLN A 396 -5.04 14.76 16.71
C GLN A 396 -3.51 14.83 16.70
N THR A 397 -2.92 16.01 16.86
CA THR A 397 -1.46 16.18 16.90
C THR A 397 -0.82 15.38 18.06
N GLN A 398 -1.51 15.27 19.20
CA GLN A 398 -1.05 14.48 20.34
C GLN A 398 -1.18 12.98 20.04
N LYS A 399 -2.28 12.56 19.43
CA LYS A 399 -2.46 11.16 19.00
C LYS A 399 -1.37 10.77 18.00
N ASP A 400 -1.18 11.55 16.94
CA ASP A 400 -0.17 11.28 15.90
C ASP A 400 1.24 11.19 16.49
N ARG A 401 1.55 12.05 17.47
CA ARG A 401 2.84 11.99 18.18
C ARG A 401 3.02 10.69 18.97
N LEU A 402 1.98 10.18 19.62
CA LEU A 402 2.05 8.93 20.41
C LEU A 402 2.02 7.70 19.51
N LEU A 403 1.26 7.75 18.41
CA LEU A 403 1.27 6.71 17.39
C LEU A 403 2.64 6.56 16.70
N GLY A 404 3.48 7.60 16.70
CA GLY A 404 4.88 7.50 16.25
C GLY A 404 5.77 6.58 17.09
N TYR A 405 5.30 6.05 18.22
CA TYR A 405 5.95 5.03 19.05
C TYR A 405 5.28 3.65 18.94
N THR A 406 4.42 3.46 17.95
CA THR A 406 3.75 2.17 17.71
C THR A 406 4.29 1.52 16.45
N ARG A 407 4.24 0.20 16.43
CA ARG A 407 4.52 -0.65 15.27
C ARG A 407 3.28 -1.47 14.93
N GLU A 408 3.08 -1.71 13.66
CA GLU A 408 2.08 -2.67 13.22
C GLU A 408 2.58 -4.09 13.47
N VAL A 409 1.83 -4.86 14.24
CA VAL A 409 2.11 -6.28 14.52
C VAL A 409 0.95 -7.14 14.09
N ALA A 410 1.23 -8.39 13.74
CA ALA A 410 0.18 -9.34 13.40
C ALA A 410 -0.80 -9.52 14.58
N CYS A 411 -2.09 -9.57 14.31
CA CYS A 411 -3.10 -9.79 15.33
C CYS A 411 -2.85 -11.12 16.06
N PRO A 412 -2.75 -11.15 17.39
CA PRO A 412 -2.41 -12.39 18.13
C PRO A 412 -3.47 -13.48 18.01
N ALA A 413 -4.73 -13.11 17.74
CA ALA A 413 -5.83 -14.07 17.62
C ALA A 413 -5.85 -14.76 16.24
N CYS A 414 -5.58 -14.05 15.16
CA CYS A 414 -5.59 -14.61 13.81
C CYS A 414 -4.21 -14.66 13.14
N GLN A 415 -3.16 -14.20 13.81
CA GLN A 415 -1.77 -14.20 13.32
C GLN A 415 -1.60 -13.61 11.92
N GLY A 416 -2.39 -12.57 11.59
CA GLY A 416 -2.38 -11.92 10.27
C GLY A 416 -3.44 -12.46 9.29
N ALA A 417 -4.04 -13.62 9.55
CA ALA A 417 -4.97 -14.30 8.65
C ALA A 417 -6.33 -13.59 8.46
N ARG A 418 -6.66 -12.56 9.25
CA ARG A 418 -7.85 -11.70 9.15
C ARG A 418 -9.18 -12.37 9.43
N LEU A 419 -9.25 -13.70 9.46
CA LEU A 419 -10.46 -14.51 9.57
C LEU A 419 -10.57 -15.15 10.95
N ARG A 420 -11.78 -15.64 11.26
CA ARG A 420 -12.06 -16.42 12.47
C ARG A 420 -11.37 -17.77 12.43
N PRO A 421 -10.97 -18.34 13.58
CA PRO A 421 -10.31 -19.66 13.63
C PRO A 421 -11.12 -20.79 12.97
N GLU A 422 -12.43 -20.75 13.09
CA GLU A 422 -13.32 -21.77 12.51
C GLU A 422 -13.30 -21.73 10.98
N ILE A 423 -13.17 -20.55 10.38
CA ILE A 423 -13.03 -20.38 8.93
C ILE A 423 -11.64 -20.81 8.46
N LEU A 424 -10.61 -20.50 9.25
CA LEU A 424 -9.24 -20.92 8.97
C LEU A 424 -9.05 -22.43 9.06
N ALA A 425 -9.94 -23.13 9.75
CA ALA A 425 -9.97 -24.60 9.85
C ALA A 425 -10.60 -25.25 8.60
N VAL A 426 -11.15 -24.50 7.65
CA VAL A 426 -11.59 -25.02 6.35
C VAL A 426 -10.41 -25.06 5.40
N ARG A 427 -10.07 -26.25 4.89
CA ARG A 427 -8.85 -26.47 4.09
C ARG A 427 -9.16 -27.15 2.76
N MET A 428 -8.25 -27.00 1.82
CA MET A 428 -8.23 -27.73 0.55
C MET A 428 -6.86 -28.40 0.39
N ALA A 429 -6.88 -29.65 -0.06
CA ALA A 429 -5.70 -30.46 -0.27
C ALA A 429 -5.11 -30.24 -1.66
N SER A 430 -3.79 -30.11 -1.74
CA SER A 430 -3.04 -30.08 -3.00
C SER A 430 -1.85 -31.04 -2.92
N GLU A 431 -1.56 -31.72 -4.04
CA GLU A 431 -0.39 -32.61 -4.17
C GLU A 431 0.93 -31.86 -3.96
N ASN A 432 0.98 -30.58 -4.33
CA ASN A 432 2.21 -29.80 -4.35
C ASN A 432 2.51 -29.11 -3.00
N HIS A 433 1.48 -28.73 -2.23
CA HIS A 433 1.64 -27.85 -1.06
C HIS A 433 0.89 -28.37 0.19
N GLY A 434 0.29 -29.58 0.14
CA GLY A 434 -0.50 -30.10 1.25
C GLY A 434 -1.81 -29.34 1.46
N ASP A 435 -2.31 -29.32 2.70
CA ASP A 435 -3.61 -28.76 3.05
C ASP A 435 -3.50 -27.30 3.47
N LEU A 436 -4.15 -26.41 2.75
CA LEU A 436 -4.14 -24.97 3.06
C LEU A 436 -5.54 -24.41 3.29
N SER A 437 -5.65 -23.53 4.27
CA SER A 437 -6.80 -22.64 4.43
C SER A 437 -6.79 -21.54 3.35
N ILE A 438 -7.92 -20.83 3.20
CA ILE A 438 -7.98 -19.67 2.28
C ILE A 438 -6.94 -18.59 2.61
N ALA A 439 -6.64 -18.39 3.91
CA ALA A 439 -5.60 -17.46 4.33
C ALA A 439 -4.20 -17.99 4.00
N GLY A 440 -3.92 -19.28 4.25
CA GLY A 440 -2.67 -19.92 3.87
C GLY A 440 -2.41 -19.83 2.36
N LEU A 441 -3.43 -20.11 1.54
CA LEU A 441 -3.32 -19.92 0.09
C LEU A 441 -3.06 -18.45 -0.28
N ALA A 442 -3.71 -17.49 0.39
CA ALA A 442 -3.51 -16.08 0.12
C ALA A 442 -2.12 -15.55 0.54
N GLU A 443 -1.41 -16.27 1.42
CA GLU A 443 -0.01 -15.98 1.80
C GLU A 443 1.02 -16.48 0.80
N LEU A 444 0.67 -17.46 -0.02
CA LEU A 444 1.52 -17.91 -1.11
C LEU A 444 1.74 -16.78 -2.13
N SER A 445 2.89 -16.81 -2.79
CA SER A 445 3.11 -15.98 -3.97
C SER A 445 2.14 -16.36 -5.09
N VAL A 446 1.92 -15.44 -6.04
CA VAL A 446 1.04 -15.69 -7.19
C VAL A 446 1.47 -16.95 -7.96
N ALA A 447 2.78 -17.20 -8.09
CA ALA A 447 3.30 -18.41 -8.74
C ALA A 447 2.96 -19.67 -7.94
N GLU A 448 3.25 -19.70 -6.63
CA GLU A 448 2.95 -20.83 -5.75
C GLU A 448 1.44 -21.08 -5.62
N ALA A 449 0.63 -20.00 -5.58
CA ALA A 449 -0.83 -20.11 -5.57
C ALA A 449 -1.35 -20.77 -6.87
N ALA A 450 -0.76 -20.47 -8.02
CA ALA A 450 -1.10 -21.13 -9.28
C ALA A 450 -0.72 -22.62 -9.27
N GLU A 451 0.45 -22.96 -8.71
CA GLU A 451 0.88 -24.35 -8.54
C GLU A 451 -0.02 -25.12 -7.57
N PHE A 452 -0.38 -24.52 -6.43
CA PHE A 452 -1.33 -25.09 -5.47
C PHE A 452 -2.66 -25.44 -6.13
N LEU A 453 -3.22 -24.50 -6.88
CA LEU A 453 -4.53 -24.68 -7.52
C LEU A 453 -4.50 -25.66 -8.69
N SER A 454 -3.36 -25.82 -9.35
CA SER A 454 -3.18 -26.85 -10.41
C SER A 454 -3.09 -28.27 -9.87
N GLY A 455 -2.57 -28.43 -8.64
CA GLY A 455 -2.41 -29.71 -7.96
C GLY A 455 -3.55 -30.06 -7.00
N LEU A 456 -4.71 -29.37 -7.05
CA LEU A 456 -5.83 -29.65 -6.14
C LEU A 456 -6.37 -31.07 -6.25
N VAL A 457 -6.49 -31.72 -5.12
CA VAL A 457 -7.11 -33.06 -4.99
C VAL A 457 -8.60 -32.89 -4.74
N LEU A 458 -9.41 -33.09 -5.77
CA LEU A 458 -10.86 -32.93 -5.72
C LEU A 458 -11.56 -34.22 -6.08
N GLY A 459 -12.62 -34.55 -5.36
CA GLY A 459 -13.51 -35.64 -5.72
C GLY A 459 -14.34 -35.32 -6.98
N PRO A 460 -15.02 -36.31 -7.58
CA PRO A 460 -15.80 -36.08 -8.81
C PRO A 460 -16.91 -35.03 -8.66
N ARG A 461 -17.50 -34.90 -7.47
CA ARG A 461 -18.54 -33.91 -7.17
C ARG A 461 -17.92 -32.50 -7.05
N GLU A 462 -16.82 -32.39 -6.33
CA GLU A 462 -16.10 -31.14 -6.14
C GLU A 462 -15.53 -30.63 -7.47
N GLN A 463 -15.04 -31.48 -8.36
CA GLN A 463 -14.59 -31.12 -9.70
C GLN A 463 -15.70 -30.47 -10.55
N LEU A 464 -16.92 -31.03 -10.49
CA LEU A 464 -18.06 -30.43 -11.21
C LEU A 464 -18.44 -29.03 -10.69
N ILE A 465 -18.33 -28.84 -9.38
CA ILE A 465 -18.67 -27.57 -8.70
C ILE A 465 -17.55 -26.54 -8.92
N ALA A 466 -16.30 -26.94 -8.74
CA ALA A 466 -15.14 -26.07 -8.71
C ALA A 466 -14.60 -25.74 -10.11
N GLY A 467 -14.84 -26.56 -11.13
CA GLY A 467 -14.16 -26.47 -12.43
C GLY A 467 -14.26 -25.10 -13.11
N ALA A 468 -15.45 -24.48 -13.13
CA ALA A 468 -15.62 -23.14 -13.70
C ALA A 468 -14.92 -22.06 -12.87
N VAL A 469 -14.99 -22.17 -11.55
CA VAL A 469 -14.36 -21.22 -10.61
C VAL A 469 -12.84 -21.31 -10.69
N LEU A 470 -12.28 -22.51 -10.75
CA LEU A 470 -10.83 -22.75 -10.89
C LEU A 470 -10.29 -22.18 -12.20
N LYS A 471 -11.01 -22.36 -13.30
CA LYS A 471 -10.62 -21.78 -14.60
C LYS A 471 -10.49 -20.26 -14.52
N GLU A 472 -11.43 -19.59 -13.85
CA GLU A 472 -11.41 -18.13 -13.68
C GLU A 472 -10.26 -17.68 -12.78
N ILE A 473 -10.00 -18.39 -11.68
CA ILE A 473 -8.87 -18.07 -10.78
C ILE A 473 -7.55 -18.26 -11.51
N GLN A 474 -7.36 -19.40 -12.18
CA GLN A 474 -6.13 -19.71 -12.91
C GLN A 474 -5.86 -18.70 -14.02
N ALA A 475 -6.90 -18.27 -14.77
CA ALA A 475 -6.74 -17.23 -15.79
C ALA A 475 -6.25 -15.91 -15.18
N ARG A 476 -6.83 -15.47 -14.06
CA ARG A 476 -6.41 -14.24 -13.36
C ARG A 476 -5.00 -14.32 -12.79
N LEU A 477 -4.64 -15.46 -12.19
CA LEU A 477 -3.27 -15.69 -11.71
C LEU A 477 -2.28 -15.68 -12.87
N GLN A 478 -2.62 -16.31 -14.00
CA GLN A 478 -1.76 -16.31 -15.18
C GLN A 478 -1.51 -14.90 -15.70
N PHE A 479 -2.52 -14.01 -15.71
CA PHE A 479 -2.30 -12.61 -16.10
C PHE A 479 -1.37 -11.86 -15.15
N LEU A 480 -1.43 -12.14 -13.84
CA LEU A 480 -0.47 -11.56 -12.88
C LEU A 480 0.96 -12.09 -13.11
N ILE A 481 1.10 -13.37 -13.48
CA ILE A 481 2.39 -13.99 -13.86
C ILE A 481 2.93 -13.34 -15.14
N ASP A 482 2.08 -13.16 -16.15
CA ASP A 482 2.45 -12.58 -17.44
C ASP A 482 2.96 -11.13 -17.33
N VAL A 483 2.40 -10.33 -16.42
CA VAL A 483 2.88 -8.96 -16.13
C VAL A 483 4.07 -8.92 -15.14
N GLY A 484 4.64 -10.08 -14.79
CA GLY A 484 5.84 -10.17 -13.95
C GLY A 484 5.59 -9.98 -12.45
N LEU A 485 4.37 -10.19 -11.94
CA LEU A 485 4.02 -10.07 -10.52
C LEU A 485 4.01 -11.41 -9.78
N THR A 486 4.87 -12.34 -10.18
CA THR A 486 4.96 -13.71 -9.65
C THR A 486 5.23 -13.77 -8.15
N TYR A 487 5.95 -12.80 -7.61
CA TYR A 487 6.43 -12.72 -6.23
C TYR A 487 5.42 -12.11 -5.25
N LEU A 488 4.36 -11.45 -5.74
CA LEU A 488 3.34 -10.84 -4.87
C LEU A 488 2.49 -11.92 -4.20
N THR A 489 2.09 -11.67 -2.97
CA THR A 489 1.11 -12.51 -2.27
C THR A 489 -0.30 -11.93 -2.40
N LEU A 490 -1.32 -12.78 -2.44
CA LEU A 490 -2.71 -12.33 -2.59
C LEU A 490 -3.22 -11.55 -1.37
N ASN A 491 -2.66 -11.80 -0.18
CA ASN A 491 -3.02 -11.10 1.06
C ASN A 491 -2.31 -9.75 1.23
N ARG A 492 -1.33 -9.41 0.36
CA ARG A 492 -0.58 -8.15 0.45
C ARG A 492 -1.51 -6.95 0.36
N ALA A 493 -1.40 -6.05 1.33
CA ALA A 493 -2.24 -4.85 1.40
C ALA A 493 -1.96 -3.90 0.22
N ALA A 494 -3.02 -3.41 -0.42
CA ALA A 494 -2.92 -2.52 -1.58
C ALA A 494 -2.14 -1.23 -1.32
N GLY A 495 -2.22 -0.69 -0.10
CA GLY A 495 -1.48 0.51 0.29
C GLY A 495 0.03 0.33 0.41
N THR A 496 0.54 -0.92 0.36
CA THR A 496 1.99 -1.24 0.41
C THR A 496 2.59 -1.48 -0.97
N LEU A 497 1.77 -1.46 -2.02
CA LEU A 497 2.22 -1.63 -3.40
C LEU A 497 2.94 -0.39 -3.90
N SER A 498 3.99 -0.58 -4.68
CA SER A 498 4.59 0.49 -5.48
C SER A 498 3.61 0.96 -6.57
N GLY A 499 3.83 2.15 -7.12
CA GLY A 499 3.02 2.68 -8.21
C GLY A 499 2.97 1.73 -9.42
N GLY A 500 4.12 1.19 -9.82
CA GLY A 500 4.22 0.24 -10.92
C GLY A 500 3.56 -1.11 -10.64
N GLU A 501 3.65 -1.65 -9.40
CA GLU A 501 2.92 -2.87 -9.02
C GLU A 501 1.41 -2.68 -9.12
N ALA A 502 0.89 -1.58 -8.58
CA ALA A 502 -0.54 -1.26 -8.61
C ALA A 502 -1.06 -1.08 -10.06
N GLN A 503 -0.27 -0.43 -10.92
CA GLN A 503 -0.60 -0.25 -12.34
C GLN A 503 -0.63 -1.58 -13.09
N ARG A 504 0.35 -2.47 -12.88
CA ARG A 504 0.38 -3.80 -13.50
C ARG A 504 -0.75 -4.71 -13.02
N ILE A 505 -1.14 -4.63 -11.75
CA ILE A 505 -2.33 -5.34 -11.25
C ILE A 505 -3.58 -4.88 -12.01
N ARG A 506 -3.75 -3.58 -12.25
CA ARG A 506 -4.88 -3.07 -13.05
C ARG A 506 -4.80 -3.55 -14.50
N LEU A 507 -3.61 -3.51 -15.10
CA LEU A 507 -3.40 -4.01 -16.45
C LEU A 507 -3.80 -5.50 -16.53
N ALA A 508 -3.32 -6.34 -15.61
CA ALA A 508 -3.67 -7.75 -15.53
C ALA A 508 -5.19 -7.97 -15.38
N THR A 509 -5.86 -7.16 -14.54
CA THR A 509 -7.31 -7.24 -14.33
C THR A 509 -8.09 -6.87 -15.62
N GLN A 510 -7.63 -5.85 -16.35
CA GLN A 510 -8.27 -5.44 -17.60
C GLN A 510 -8.08 -6.48 -18.73
N ILE A 511 -6.87 -7.04 -18.84
CA ILE A 511 -6.60 -8.15 -19.80
C ILE A 511 -7.48 -9.35 -19.46
N GLY A 512 -7.62 -9.67 -18.17
CA GLY A 512 -8.46 -10.75 -17.68
C GLY A 512 -9.93 -10.66 -18.06
N SER A 513 -10.42 -9.44 -18.37
CA SER A 513 -11.79 -9.24 -18.85
C SER A 513 -12.02 -9.76 -20.27
N GLY A 514 -10.96 -10.06 -21.05
CA GLY A 514 -11.05 -10.58 -22.43
C GLY A 514 -11.74 -9.64 -23.43
N LEU A 515 -11.81 -8.33 -23.11
CA LEU A 515 -12.45 -7.35 -23.96
C LEU A 515 -11.64 -7.14 -25.24
N ALA A 516 -12.33 -7.19 -26.37
CA ALA A 516 -11.79 -6.90 -27.71
C ALA A 516 -12.40 -5.60 -28.27
N GLY A 517 -11.65 -4.89 -29.12
CA GLY A 517 -12.13 -3.65 -29.75
C GLY A 517 -12.12 -2.45 -28.80
N VAL A 518 -11.40 -2.49 -27.72
CA VAL A 518 -11.21 -1.42 -26.73
C VAL A 518 -9.98 -0.58 -27.05
N LEU A 519 -10.04 0.71 -26.71
CA LEU A 519 -8.87 1.60 -26.72
C LEU A 519 -8.28 1.67 -25.32
N TYR A 520 -7.09 1.13 -25.14
CA TYR A 520 -6.34 1.24 -23.89
C TYR A 520 -5.35 2.39 -23.96
N VAL A 521 -5.36 3.27 -22.96
CA VAL A 521 -4.40 4.35 -22.81
C VAL A 521 -3.60 4.13 -21.53
N LEU A 522 -2.29 3.90 -21.66
CA LEU A 522 -1.40 3.56 -20.56
C LEU A 522 -0.36 4.68 -20.34
N ASP A 523 -0.12 5.01 -19.08
CA ASP A 523 0.89 6.01 -18.68
C ASP A 523 2.12 5.30 -18.10
N GLU A 524 3.19 5.29 -18.87
CA GLU A 524 4.52 4.78 -18.48
C GLU A 524 4.47 3.40 -17.76
N PRO A 525 3.92 2.34 -18.37
CA PRO A 525 3.74 1.06 -17.70
C PRO A 525 5.05 0.32 -17.37
N SER A 526 6.19 0.73 -17.96
CA SER A 526 7.53 0.17 -17.68
C SER A 526 8.16 0.69 -16.37
N ILE A 527 7.51 1.66 -15.69
CA ILE A 527 8.07 2.30 -14.49
C ILE A 527 8.42 1.29 -13.39
N GLY A 528 9.65 1.44 -12.84
CA GLY A 528 10.13 0.62 -11.73
C GLY A 528 10.35 -0.85 -12.10
N LEU A 529 10.43 -1.17 -13.39
CA LEU A 529 10.73 -2.49 -13.89
C LEU A 529 12.22 -2.68 -14.15
N HIS A 530 12.72 -3.83 -13.73
CA HIS A 530 13.97 -4.35 -14.24
C HIS A 530 13.80 -4.74 -15.73
N GLN A 531 14.85 -4.67 -16.55
CA GLN A 531 14.78 -4.95 -18.00
C GLN A 531 14.18 -6.34 -18.29
N ARG A 532 14.51 -7.35 -17.49
CA ARG A 532 13.90 -8.68 -17.58
C ARG A 532 12.36 -8.66 -17.46
N ASP A 533 11.85 -7.87 -16.52
CA ASP A 533 10.40 -7.79 -16.28
C ASP A 533 9.71 -6.92 -17.35
N ASN A 534 10.45 -5.95 -17.92
CA ASN A 534 9.96 -5.10 -19.02
C ASN A 534 9.69 -5.91 -20.29
N GLN A 535 10.53 -6.89 -20.64
CA GLN A 535 10.29 -7.77 -21.76
C GLN A 535 8.98 -8.57 -21.63
N ARG A 536 8.63 -9.01 -20.40
CA ARG A 536 7.35 -9.69 -20.13
C ARG A 536 6.16 -8.75 -20.30
N LEU A 537 6.31 -7.49 -19.82
CA LEU A 537 5.29 -6.46 -20.03
C LEU A 537 5.03 -6.21 -21.51
N ILE A 538 6.10 -6.05 -22.32
CA ILE A 538 6.00 -5.83 -23.77
C ILE A 538 5.24 -6.99 -24.44
N ALA A 539 5.62 -8.24 -24.16
CA ALA A 539 4.93 -9.42 -24.69
C ALA A 539 3.43 -9.44 -24.29
N THR A 540 3.10 -8.93 -23.10
CA THR A 540 1.72 -8.80 -22.62
C THR A 540 0.94 -7.73 -23.39
N LEU A 541 1.57 -6.59 -23.69
CA LEU A 541 0.97 -5.52 -24.51
C LEU A 541 0.74 -5.98 -25.94
N GLU A 542 1.69 -6.71 -26.53
CA GLU A 542 1.55 -7.31 -27.86
C GLU A 542 0.37 -8.29 -27.90
N ARG A 543 0.24 -9.18 -26.91
CA ARG A 543 -0.90 -10.09 -26.79
C ARG A 543 -2.24 -9.33 -26.67
N LEU A 544 -2.30 -8.24 -25.89
CA LEU A 544 -3.49 -7.41 -25.76
C LEU A 544 -3.87 -6.75 -27.08
N ARG A 545 -2.89 -6.32 -27.88
CA ARG A 545 -3.07 -5.84 -29.25
C ARG A 545 -3.65 -6.93 -30.16
N ASP A 546 -3.06 -8.13 -30.12
CA ASP A 546 -3.38 -9.25 -31.01
C ASP A 546 -4.80 -9.81 -30.80
N ILE A 547 -5.40 -9.57 -29.63
CA ILE A 547 -6.83 -9.83 -29.35
C ILE A 547 -7.74 -8.85 -30.11
N GLY A 548 -7.19 -7.81 -30.75
CA GLY A 548 -7.94 -6.81 -31.54
C GLY A 548 -8.20 -5.50 -30.79
N ASN A 549 -7.33 -5.12 -29.85
CA ASN A 549 -7.41 -3.86 -29.15
C ASN A 549 -6.45 -2.82 -29.72
N THR A 550 -6.79 -1.54 -29.55
CA THR A 550 -5.89 -0.43 -29.86
C THR A 550 -5.23 0.04 -28.59
N LEU A 551 -3.90 0.12 -28.58
CA LEU A 551 -3.13 0.56 -27.43
C LEU A 551 -2.42 1.87 -27.74
N ILE A 552 -2.58 2.85 -26.86
CA ILE A 552 -1.79 4.08 -26.81
C ILE A 552 -0.98 4.05 -25.53
N VAL A 553 0.34 4.02 -25.63
CA VAL A 553 1.27 3.96 -24.50
C VAL A 553 2.13 5.20 -24.49
N VAL A 554 2.06 6.00 -23.44
CA VAL A 554 3.01 7.10 -23.19
C VAL A 554 4.25 6.47 -22.61
N GLU A 555 5.38 6.51 -23.31
CA GLU A 555 6.60 5.79 -22.89
C GLU A 555 7.90 6.49 -23.30
N HIS A 556 8.95 6.13 -22.52
CA HIS A 556 10.31 6.59 -22.73
C HIS A 556 11.33 5.42 -22.81
N ASP A 557 10.87 4.21 -22.54
CA ASP A 557 11.70 3.01 -22.59
C ASP A 557 12.04 2.63 -24.04
N GLU A 558 13.33 2.35 -24.30
CA GLU A 558 13.84 2.05 -25.62
C GLU A 558 13.24 0.76 -26.20
N ASP A 559 13.11 -0.29 -25.39
CA ASP A 559 12.61 -1.60 -25.85
C ASP A 559 11.12 -1.52 -26.19
N THR A 560 10.34 -0.79 -25.38
CA THR A 560 8.91 -0.53 -25.66
C THR A 560 8.73 0.31 -26.93
N ILE A 561 9.58 1.33 -27.15
CA ILE A 561 9.55 2.13 -28.39
C ILE A 561 9.88 1.26 -29.62
N LYS A 562 10.85 0.34 -29.53
CA LYS A 562 11.21 -0.56 -30.62
C LYS A 562 10.13 -1.59 -30.93
N ALA A 563 9.39 -2.03 -29.92
CA ALA A 563 8.32 -3.04 -30.06
C ALA A 563 7.00 -2.44 -30.59
N ALA A 564 6.89 -1.12 -30.67
CA ALA A 564 5.69 -0.45 -31.15
C ALA A 564 5.46 -0.70 -32.66
N ASP A 565 4.19 -0.78 -33.07
CA ASP A 565 3.79 -0.78 -34.48
C ASP A 565 3.80 0.63 -35.07
N TRP A 566 3.54 1.63 -34.25
CA TRP A 566 3.45 3.02 -34.61
C TRP A 566 4.00 3.93 -33.51
N LEU A 567 4.66 4.99 -33.92
CA LEU A 567 5.29 5.94 -33.00
C LEU A 567 4.80 7.37 -33.28
N VAL A 568 4.54 8.15 -32.24
CA VAL A 568 4.26 9.59 -32.31
C VAL A 568 5.21 10.29 -31.32
N ASP A 569 6.13 11.08 -31.87
CA ASP A 569 7.07 11.87 -31.09
C ASP A 569 6.58 13.32 -30.99
N ILE A 570 6.40 13.79 -29.73
CA ILE A 570 5.85 15.11 -29.45
C ILE A 570 6.93 16.02 -28.86
N GLY A 571 7.10 17.15 -29.47
CA GLY A 571 8.15 18.09 -29.14
C GLY A 571 7.97 19.46 -29.81
N PRO A 572 9.06 20.07 -30.27
CA PRO A 572 10.50 19.69 -30.15
C PRO A 572 11.05 19.89 -28.74
N GLN A 573 10.39 20.70 -27.90
CA GLN A 573 10.79 21.02 -26.54
C GLN A 573 9.62 20.78 -25.56
N ALA A 574 9.73 21.29 -24.35
CA ALA A 574 8.72 21.16 -23.30
C ALA A 574 7.92 22.47 -23.12
N GLY A 575 6.73 22.38 -22.50
CA GLY A 575 5.87 23.52 -22.18
C GLY A 575 5.41 24.28 -23.43
N GLU A 576 5.50 25.60 -23.43
CA GLU A 576 5.06 26.46 -24.54
C GLU A 576 5.86 26.27 -25.86
N TYR A 577 7.07 25.72 -25.75
CA TYR A 577 7.91 25.38 -26.89
C TYR A 577 7.73 23.93 -27.38
N GLY A 578 6.86 23.17 -26.72
CA GLY A 578 6.41 21.83 -27.10
C GLY A 578 5.09 21.84 -27.87
N GLY A 579 4.36 20.77 -27.80
CA GLY A 579 3.01 20.63 -28.32
C GLY A 579 2.89 20.47 -29.84
N GLU A 580 3.96 20.08 -30.52
CA GLU A 580 3.98 19.79 -31.95
C GLU A 580 4.31 18.30 -32.21
N VAL A 581 3.78 17.71 -33.26
CA VAL A 581 4.19 16.37 -33.69
C VAL A 581 5.48 16.51 -34.52
N VAL A 582 6.57 16.01 -33.97
CA VAL A 582 7.89 16.03 -34.61
C VAL A 582 8.04 14.85 -35.57
N TYR A 583 7.50 13.69 -35.18
CA TYR A 583 7.49 12.49 -36.00
C TYR A 583 6.21 11.69 -35.77
N GLN A 584 5.67 11.05 -36.82
CA GLN A 584 4.67 9.99 -36.75
C GLN A 584 4.93 8.97 -37.84
N GLY A 585 4.97 7.71 -37.49
CA GLY A 585 5.25 6.63 -38.42
C GLY A 585 5.76 5.37 -37.75
N GLU A 586 6.32 4.47 -38.52
CA GLU A 586 6.97 3.25 -37.99
C GLU A 586 8.21 3.59 -37.14
N PRO A 587 8.53 2.85 -36.04
CA PRO A 587 9.65 3.18 -35.16
C PRO A 587 11.01 3.29 -35.82
N ALA A 588 11.25 2.54 -36.91
CA ALA A 588 12.51 2.57 -37.65
C ALA A 588 12.81 3.96 -38.24
N GLY A 589 11.79 4.66 -38.75
CA GLY A 589 11.97 5.95 -39.44
C GLY A 589 12.32 7.12 -38.51
N ILE A 590 12.07 7.02 -37.19
CA ILE A 590 12.43 8.11 -36.26
C ILE A 590 13.94 8.35 -36.18
N ARG A 591 14.75 7.28 -36.41
CA ARG A 591 16.21 7.36 -36.38
C ARG A 591 16.78 8.31 -37.43
N GLU A 592 16.07 8.50 -38.54
CA GLU A 592 16.45 9.39 -39.64
C GLU A 592 15.92 10.81 -39.42
N CYS A 593 14.99 11.03 -38.47
CA CYS A 593 14.43 12.34 -38.19
C CYS A 593 15.42 13.22 -37.41
N GLU A 594 16.02 14.19 -38.06
CA GLU A 594 16.99 15.10 -37.42
C GLU A 594 16.37 15.98 -36.32
N LYS A 595 15.09 16.32 -36.45
CA LYS A 595 14.37 17.17 -35.48
C LYS A 595 13.97 16.41 -34.20
N SER A 596 13.97 15.07 -34.24
CA SER A 596 13.58 14.24 -33.10
C SER A 596 14.76 14.04 -32.15
N LEU A 597 14.59 14.48 -30.90
CA LEU A 597 15.55 14.17 -29.82
C LEU A 597 15.51 12.68 -29.48
N THR A 598 14.34 12.08 -29.42
CA THR A 598 14.16 10.64 -29.23
C THR A 598 14.90 9.87 -30.32
N GLY A 599 14.73 10.27 -31.61
CA GLY A 599 15.42 9.69 -32.74
C GLY A 599 16.94 9.85 -32.69
N ALA A 600 17.45 10.94 -32.13
CA ALA A 600 18.90 11.16 -31.97
C ALA A 600 19.50 10.18 -30.94
N TYR A 601 18.78 9.84 -29.84
CA TYR A 601 19.21 8.84 -28.86
C TYR A 601 19.14 7.43 -29.44
N LEU A 602 18.01 7.05 -30.03
CA LEU A 602 17.82 5.73 -30.65
C LEU A 602 18.79 5.45 -31.82
N ALA A 603 19.28 6.50 -32.49
CA ALA A 603 20.29 6.37 -33.53
C ALA A 603 21.74 6.41 -33.01
N GLY A 604 21.94 6.54 -31.69
CA GLY A 604 23.26 6.66 -31.08
C GLY A 604 23.99 7.98 -31.33
N ARG A 605 23.33 8.96 -31.98
CA ARG A 605 23.91 10.32 -32.18
C ARG A 605 24.07 11.09 -30.89
N ARG A 606 23.29 10.72 -29.87
CA ARG A 606 23.40 11.20 -28.49
C ARG A 606 23.37 10.02 -27.55
N GLN A 607 24.21 10.06 -26.52
CA GLN A 607 24.29 9.00 -25.51
C GLN A 607 24.66 9.61 -24.15
N LEU A 608 24.24 8.95 -23.07
CA LEU A 608 24.85 9.15 -21.76
C LEU A 608 26.14 8.32 -21.73
N GLY A 609 27.29 9.00 -21.72
CA GLY A 609 28.59 8.30 -21.77
C GLY A 609 28.90 7.53 -20.48
N VAL A 610 29.67 6.45 -20.63
CA VAL A 610 30.32 5.79 -19.49
C VAL A 610 31.44 6.70 -19.00
N PRO A 611 31.62 6.93 -17.68
CA PRO A 611 32.75 7.70 -17.16
C PRO A 611 34.09 7.07 -17.58
N ASN A 612 35.02 7.89 -18.10
CA ASN A 612 36.35 7.42 -18.50
C ASN A 612 37.14 6.86 -17.32
N GLN A 613 36.87 7.33 -16.12
CA GLN A 613 37.46 6.86 -14.88
C GLN A 613 36.42 6.96 -13.75
N ARG A 614 36.27 5.87 -13.01
CA ARG A 614 35.41 5.84 -11.82
C ARG A 614 36.13 6.41 -10.63
N ARG A 615 35.38 6.98 -9.68
CA ARG A 615 35.96 7.50 -8.44
C ARG A 615 36.50 6.34 -7.61
N PRO A 616 37.68 6.56 -6.96
CA PRO A 616 38.27 5.54 -6.09
C PRO A 616 37.37 5.29 -4.86
N ILE A 617 37.25 4.03 -4.47
CA ILE A 617 36.55 3.61 -3.27
C ILE A 617 37.53 3.68 -2.08
N ASP A 618 37.14 4.36 -1.02
CA ASP A 618 37.86 4.37 0.25
C ASP A 618 37.28 3.27 1.17
N PRO A 619 38.04 2.18 1.44
CA PRO A 619 37.53 1.05 2.22
C PRO A 619 37.22 1.41 3.68
N ASP A 620 37.87 2.45 4.22
CA ASP A 620 37.64 2.90 5.59
C ASP A 620 36.46 3.86 5.73
N ARG A 621 35.92 4.35 4.61
CA ARG A 621 34.83 5.30 4.57
C ARG A 621 33.58 4.66 3.96
N LYS A 622 32.88 3.86 4.76
CA LYS A 622 31.66 3.17 4.33
C LYS A 622 30.59 3.19 5.40
N LEU A 623 29.33 2.97 4.99
CA LEU A 623 28.24 2.55 5.85
C LEU A 623 28.09 1.03 5.76
N THR A 624 27.85 0.38 6.87
CA THR A 624 27.53 -1.05 6.91
C THR A 624 26.17 -1.25 7.59
N VAL A 625 25.23 -1.80 6.89
CA VAL A 625 23.98 -2.33 7.48
C VAL A 625 24.24 -3.76 7.85
N VAL A 626 24.19 -4.11 9.14
CA VAL A 626 24.50 -5.43 9.66
C VAL A 626 23.22 -6.17 10.03
N GLY A 627 23.07 -7.41 9.54
CA GLY A 627 21.98 -8.30 9.90
C GLY A 627 20.61 -7.77 9.48
N ALA A 628 20.47 -7.30 8.26
CA ALA A 628 19.20 -6.80 7.71
C ALA A 628 18.23 -7.97 7.48
N ARG A 629 17.04 -7.92 8.15
CA ARG A 629 16.04 -9.01 8.15
C ARG A 629 14.59 -8.51 8.10
N GLU A 630 14.37 -7.32 7.58
CA GLU A 630 13.03 -6.78 7.37
C GLU A 630 12.44 -7.34 6.08
N ASN A 631 11.14 -7.65 6.09
CA ASN A 631 10.41 -8.23 4.96
C ASN A 631 11.06 -9.53 4.43
N ASN A 632 11.52 -9.52 3.17
CA ASN A 632 12.14 -10.68 2.52
C ASN A 632 13.67 -10.76 2.69
N LEU A 633 14.31 -9.85 3.42
CA LEU A 633 15.76 -9.86 3.60
C LEU A 633 16.20 -11.04 4.46
N LYS A 634 17.25 -11.74 4.01
CA LYS A 634 17.75 -12.99 4.57
C LYS A 634 18.97 -12.78 5.49
N ASP A 635 18.83 -11.89 6.49
CA ASP A 635 19.86 -11.58 7.48
C ASP A 635 21.21 -11.17 6.82
N ILE A 636 21.14 -10.23 5.88
CA ILE A 636 22.27 -9.81 5.06
C ILE A 636 23.04 -8.65 5.65
N ASP A 637 24.35 -8.62 5.36
CA ASP A 637 25.22 -7.47 5.60
C ASP A 637 25.42 -6.69 4.31
N VAL A 638 25.25 -5.37 4.33
CA VAL A 638 25.35 -4.51 3.15
C VAL A 638 26.38 -3.40 3.38
N ASP A 639 27.49 -3.45 2.66
CA ASP A 639 28.53 -2.43 2.65
C ASP A 639 28.25 -1.39 1.55
N ILE A 640 28.22 -0.12 1.93
CA ILE A 640 27.90 1.00 1.06
C ILE A 640 29.06 2.02 1.13
N PRO A 641 29.89 2.13 0.09
CA PRO A 641 30.98 3.10 0.06
C PRO A 641 30.45 4.54 0.06
N LEU A 642 31.17 5.44 0.72
CA LEU A 642 30.83 6.85 0.84
C LEU A 642 31.69 7.74 -0.07
N GLY A 643 31.15 8.93 -0.43
CA GLY A 643 31.82 9.90 -1.28
C GLY A 643 31.76 9.54 -2.78
N VAL A 644 30.95 8.58 -3.16
CA VAL A 644 30.80 8.08 -4.53
C VAL A 644 29.32 7.94 -4.89
N LEU A 645 29.03 7.64 -6.15
CA LEU A 645 27.71 7.31 -6.66
C LEU A 645 27.47 5.81 -6.57
N VAL A 646 26.56 5.40 -5.70
CA VAL A 646 26.16 4.01 -5.51
C VAL A 646 24.79 3.77 -6.14
N CYS A 647 24.67 2.78 -7.02
CA CYS A 647 23.38 2.29 -7.52
C CYS A 647 22.99 0.99 -6.83
N VAL A 648 21.80 0.94 -6.25
CA VAL A 648 21.17 -0.27 -5.74
C VAL A 648 20.21 -0.79 -6.79
N THR A 649 20.54 -1.96 -7.36
CA THR A 649 19.88 -2.56 -8.52
C THR A 649 19.27 -3.91 -8.19
N GLY A 650 18.65 -4.56 -9.17
CA GLY A 650 18.08 -5.90 -9.05
C GLY A 650 16.62 -5.96 -9.48
N VAL A 651 16.11 -7.19 -9.60
CA VAL A 651 14.74 -7.44 -10.07
C VAL A 651 13.68 -6.82 -9.16
N SER A 652 12.46 -6.66 -9.67
CA SER A 652 11.34 -6.13 -8.89
C SER A 652 11.05 -7.05 -7.69
N GLY A 653 10.85 -6.45 -6.49
CA GLY A 653 10.60 -7.21 -5.26
C GLY A 653 11.84 -7.86 -4.61
N SER A 654 13.08 -7.63 -5.09
CA SER A 654 14.31 -8.22 -4.52
C SER A 654 14.73 -7.68 -3.14
N GLY A 655 14.09 -6.61 -2.64
CA GLY A 655 14.37 -6.05 -1.31
C GLY A 655 15.12 -4.71 -1.31
N LYS A 656 15.41 -4.10 -2.47
CA LYS A 656 16.10 -2.79 -2.61
C LYS A 656 15.55 -1.71 -1.70
N SER A 657 14.26 -1.41 -1.83
CA SER A 657 13.60 -0.36 -1.03
C SER A 657 13.52 -0.71 0.46
N THR A 658 13.55 -2.00 0.81
CA THR A 658 13.60 -2.45 2.21
C THR A 658 14.95 -2.07 2.83
N VAL A 659 16.06 -2.39 2.18
CA VAL A 659 17.42 -2.03 2.67
C VAL A 659 17.59 -0.51 2.71
N VAL A 660 17.31 0.17 1.59
CA VAL A 660 17.66 1.59 1.43
C VAL A 660 16.67 2.49 2.15
N ASN A 661 15.36 2.31 1.92
CA ASN A 661 14.34 3.24 2.43
C ASN A 661 13.86 2.88 3.84
N GLN A 662 13.62 1.59 4.13
CA GLN A 662 13.04 1.19 5.41
C GLN A 662 14.10 1.04 6.52
N ILE A 663 15.27 0.48 6.21
CA ILE A 663 16.32 0.30 7.20
C ILE A 663 17.26 1.53 7.21
N LEU A 664 18.01 1.74 6.14
CA LEU A 664 19.10 2.72 6.09
C LEU A 664 18.57 4.17 6.26
N ALA A 665 17.66 4.61 5.38
CA ALA A 665 17.17 5.98 5.39
C ALA A 665 16.50 6.36 6.70
N ARG A 666 15.66 5.48 7.26
CA ARG A 666 14.97 5.74 8.55
C ARG A 666 15.97 5.78 9.72
N THR A 667 16.95 4.88 9.75
CA THR A 667 18.02 4.91 10.76
C THR A 667 18.83 6.20 10.68
N LEU A 668 19.26 6.58 9.48
CA LEU A 668 20.00 7.83 9.27
C LEU A 668 19.15 9.07 9.57
N ALA A 669 17.86 9.08 9.20
CA ALA A 669 16.95 10.17 9.55
C ALA A 669 16.84 10.37 11.07
N ASN A 670 16.76 9.28 11.82
CA ASN A 670 16.72 9.34 13.29
C ASN A 670 18.03 9.85 13.87
N LYS A 671 19.18 9.32 13.42
CA LYS A 671 20.51 9.68 13.97
C LYS A 671 20.96 11.07 13.54
N LEU A 672 20.81 11.46 12.26
CA LEU A 672 21.32 12.69 11.70
C LEU A 672 20.32 13.85 11.72
N ASN A 673 19.06 13.57 11.39
CA ASN A 673 18.03 14.62 11.23
C ASN A 673 17.09 14.70 12.44
N ARG A 674 17.32 13.92 13.51
CA ARG A 674 16.47 13.83 14.71
C ARG A 674 15.01 13.51 14.36
N ALA A 675 14.78 12.74 13.30
CA ALA A 675 13.47 12.25 12.96
C ALA A 675 13.03 11.17 13.98
N ARG A 676 11.75 10.76 13.88
CA ARG A 676 11.17 9.70 14.72
C ARG A 676 10.44 8.74 13.79
N GLN A 677 11.23 7.94 13.10
CA GLN A 677 10.70 6.94 12.19
C GLN A 677 11.02 5.56 12.73
N VAL A 678 10.14 4.59 12.50
CA VAL A 678 10.40 3.19 12.85
C VAL A 678 11.31 2.60 11.77
N PRO A 679 12.59 2.31 12.06
CA PRO A 679 13.45 1.65 11.09
C PRO A 679 13.03 0.18 10.93
N GLY A 680 13.31 -0.39 9.75
CA GLY A 680 13.17 -1.83 9.53
C GLY A 680 14.16 -2.62 10.39
N ARG A 681 13.92 -3.90 10.55
CA ARG A 681 14.71 -4.79 11.42
C ARG A 681 16.10 -5.02 10.85
N ALA A 682 17.10 -4.61 11.58
CA ALA A 682 18.52 -4.88 11.39
C ALA A 682 19.20 -4.93 12.75
N VAL A 683 20.35 -5.57 12.83
CA VAL A 683 21.12 -5.60 14.09
C VAL A 683 21.64 -4.20 14.42
N ARG A 684 22.31 -3.54 13.47
CA ARG A 684 22.83 -2.18 13.61
C ARG A 684 23.21 -1.55 12.26
N VAL A 685 23.48 -0.26 12.28
CA VAL A 685 24.04 0.49 11.14
C VAL A 685 25.28 1.21 11.64
N ASP A 686 26.44 0.84 11.08
CA ASP A 686 27.77 1.37 11.42
C ASP A 686 28.24 2.41 10.38
N GLY A 687 29.24 3.25 10.70
CA GLY A 687 29.84 4.27 9.82
C GLY A 687 29.05 5.58 9.74
N VAL A 688 28.03 5.79 10.58
CA VAL A 688 27.18 7.00 10.55
C VAL A 688 27.96 8.25 10.94
N GLU A 689 29.04 8.13 11.69
CA GLU A 689 29.95 9.21 12.11
C GLU A 689 30.64 9.91 10.94
N HIS A 690 30.70 9.29 9.77
CA HIS A 690 31.23 9.91 8.54
C HIS A 690 30.26 10.94 7.92
N LEU A 691 29.04 11.02 8.41
CA LEU A 691 27.94 11.80 7.83
C LEU A 691 27.41 12.83 8.82
N ASP A 692 26.98 13.99 8.29
CA ASP A 692 26.38 15.07 9.07
C ASP A 692 24.89 15.25 8.78
N LYS A 693 24.42 14.84 7.60
CA LYS A 693 23.05 15.10 7.14
C LYS A 693 22.59 14.02 6.16
N LEU A 694 21.32 13.62 6.30
CA LEU A 694 20.58 12.85 5.29
C LEU A 694 19.64 13.77 4.50
N VAL A 695 19.64 13.61 3.19
CA VAL A 695 18.63 14.17 2.27
C VAL A 695 17.97 13.02 1.53
N GLN A 696 16.70 12.82 1.79
CA GLN A 696 15.90 11.81 1.08
C GLN A 696 15.03 12.51 0.03
N VAL A 697 15.10 12.05 -1.21
CA VAL A 697 14.35 12.59 -2.34
C VAL A 697 13.50 11.47 -2.93
N ASP A 698 12.22 11.53 -2.64
CA ASP A 698 11.21 10.58 -3.08
C ASP A 698 10.20 11.25 -4.03
N GLN A 699 9.33 10.47 -4.65
CA GLN A 699 8.29 10.92 -5.57
C GLN A 699 7.07 11.54 -4.87
N SER A 700 7.06 11.68 -3.55
CA SER A 700 5.94 12.29 -2.83
C SER A 700 5.76 13.76 -3.23
N PRO A 701 4.52 14.28 -3.27
CA PRO A 701 4.26 15.68 -3.61
C PRO A 701 5.03 16.65 -2.70
N ILE A 702 5.46 17.81 -3.25
CA ILE A 702 6.10 18.89 -2.49
C ILE A 702 5.14 19.62 -1.53
N GLY A 703 3.88 19.25 -1.53
CA GLY A 703 2.86 19.75 -0.62
C GLY A 703 1.48 19.16 -0.95
N ARG A 704 0.58 19.23 0.02
CA ARG A 704 -0.78 18.63 -0.07
C ARG A 704 -1.86 19.63 -0.48
N THR A 705 -1.51 20.88 -0.66
CA THR A 705 -2.48 21.95 -0.94
C THR A 705 -2.09 22.71 -2.21
N PRO A 706 -3.03 23.37 -2.91
CA PRO A 706 -2.76 24.21 -4.06
C PRO A 706 -1.83 25.40 -3.77
N ARG A 707 -1.60 25.74 -2.50
CA ARG A 707 -0.67 26.82 -2.08
C ARG A 707 0.79 26.41 -2.17
N SER A 708 1.10 25.14 -2.10
CA SER A 708 2.45 24.64 -2.31
C SER A 708 2.78 24.68 -3.80
N ASN A 709 3.92 25.22 -4.16
CA ASN A 709 4.40 25.33 -5.55
C ASN A 709 5.93 25.36 -5.58
N PRO A 710 6.57 25.22 -6.75
CA PRO A 710 8.03 25.24 -6.88
C PRO A 710 8.68 26.48 -6.25
N ALA A 711 8.09 27.68 -6.43
CA ALA A 711 8.64 28.91 -5.90
C ALA A 711 8.65 28.95 -4.36
N THR A 712 7.57 28.45 -3.71
CA THR A 712 7.50 28.41 -2.24
C THR A 712 8.38 27.33 -1.66
N TYR A 713 8.43 26.16 -2.28
CA TYR A 713 9.21 25.02 -1.79
C TYR A 713 10.72 25.29 -1.81
N THR A 714 11.23 25.90 -2.89
CA THR A 714 12.64 26.27 -3.03
C THR A 714 13.02 27.49 -2.20
N GLY A 715 12.05 28.26 -1.71
CA GLY A 715 12.27 29.50 -0.96
C GLY A 715 12.59 30.72 -1.85
N VAL A 716 12.57 30.59 -3.17
CA VAL A 716 12.79 31.72 -4.08
C VAL A 716 11.67 32.76 -3.97
N PHE A 717 10.45 32.33 -3.64
CA PHE A 717 9.31 33.21 -3.50
C PHE A 717 9.48 34.26 -2.41
N ASP A 718 10.19 33.96 -1.31
CA ASP A 718 10.48 34.92 -0.27
C ASP A 718 11.37 36.06 -0.77
N LYS A 719 12.31 35.77 -1.66
CA LYS A 719 13.17 36.78 -2.30
C LYS A 719 12.39 37.59 -3.33
N ILE A 720 11.50 36.99 -4.10
CA ILE A 720 10.61 37.67 -5.03
C ILE A 720 9.68 38.64 -4.29
N ARG A 721 9.07 38.21 -3.19
CA ARG A 721 8.23 39.07 -2.33
C ARG A 721 8.99 40.26 -1.76
N GLY A 722 10.25 40.01 -1.33
CA GLY A 722 11.16 41.09 -0.90
C GLY A 722 11.39 42.10 -1.99
N LEU A 723 11.70 41.69 -3.22
CA LEU A 723 11.92 42.54 -4.38
C LEU A 723 10.68 43.39 -4.71
N PHE A 724 9.48 42.80 -4.69
CA PHE A 724 8.24 43.53 -4.90
C PHE A 724 7.98 44.58 -3.82
N ALA A 725 8.31 44.32 -2.56
CA ALA A 725 8.18 45.27 -1.47
C ALA A 725 9.17 46.45 -1.59
N GLU A 726 10.25 46.28 -2.32
CA GLU A 726 11.26 47.32 -2.59
C GLU A 726 10.89 48.24 -3.75
N THR A 727 9.88 47.92 -4.57
CA THR A 727 9.42 48.78 -5.65
C THR A 727 8.92 50.13 -5.13
N THR A 728 9.06 51.17 -5.94
CA THR A 728 8.63 52.54 -5.57
C THR A 728 7.16 52.56 -5.17
N GLU A 729 6.31 51.90 -5.94
CA GLU A 729 4.87 51.86 -5.70
C GLU A 729 4.51 51.12 -4.38
N ALA A 730 5.16 50.02 -4.08
CA ALA A 730 4.98 49.29 -2.82
C ALA A 730 5.40 50.13 -1.60
N LYS A 731 6.53 50.86 -1.72
CA LYS A 731 7.04 51.74 -0.68
C LYS A 731 6.08 52.93 -0.41
N VAL A 732 5.55 53.56 -1.46
CA VAL A 732 4.57 54.67 -1.35
C VAL A 732 3.30 54.17 -0.61
N ARG A 733 2.85 52.93 -0.88
CA ARG A 733 1.68 52.34 -0.25
C ARG A 733 1.96 51.69 1.11
N GLY A 734 3.24 51.68 1.55
CA GLY A 734 3.64 51.04 2.80
C GLY A 734 3.54 49.51 2.78
N TYR A 735 3.59 48.89 1.64
CA TYR A 735 3.47 47.45 1.49
C TYR A 735 4.77 46.72 1.87
N LYS A 736 4.64 45.83 2.83
CA LYS A 736 5.73 44.94 3.30
C LYS A 736 5.72 43.61 2.53
N PRO A 737 6.78 42.77 2.59
CA PRO A 737 6.84 41.47 1.90
C PRO A 737 5.65 40.52 2.22
N GLY A 738 5.01 40.67 3.40
CA GLY A 738 3.80 39.94 3.76
C GLY A 738 2.59 40.26 2.87
N ARG A 739 2.49 41.48 2.31
CA ARG A 739 1.44 41.87 1.38
C ARG A 739 1.42 41.00 0.11
N PHE A 740 2.60 40.62 -0.35
CA PHE A 740 2.83 39.82 -1.55
C PHE A 740 2.80 38.30 -1.28
N SER A 741 2.31 37.86 -0.09
CA SER A 741 2.10 36.45 0.24
C SER A 741 0.63 36.09 0.09
N PHE A 742 0.36 35.07 -0.72
CA PHE A 742 -1.01 34.51 -0.83
C PHE A 742 -1.41 33.66 0.41
N ASN A 743 -0.50 33.41 1.35
CA ASN A 743 -0.79 32.71 2.62
C ASN A 743 -1.21 33.65 3.76
N VAL A 744 -0.98 34.97 3.61
CA VAL A 744 -1.18 35.97 4.68
C VAL A 744 -2.36 36.88 4.33
N LYS A 745 -3.21 37.17 5.32
CA LYS A 745 -4.30 38.13 5.15
C LYS A 745 -3.78 39.51 4.78
N GLY A 746 -4.57 40.24 3.96
CA GLY A 746 -4.29 41.60 3.56
C GLY A 746 -3.90 41.74 2.09
N GLY A 747 -3.13 40.81 1.50
CA GLY A 747 -2.76 40.84 0.09
C GLY A 747 -3.42 39.75 -0.74
N ARG A 748 -3.86 38.68 -0.13
CA ARG A 748 -4.50 37.54 -0.81
C ARG A 748 -5.97 37.81 -1.17
N CYS A 749 -6.47 37.09 -2.12
CA CYS A 749 -7.91 37.00 -2.36
C CYS A 749 -8.58 36.29 -1.16
N GLU A 750 -9.53 36.96 -0.51
CA GLU A 750 -10.19 36.37 0.67
C GLU A 750 -11.27 35.35 0.28
N ALA A 751 -11.82 35.39 -0.94
CA ALA A 751 -12.81 34.42 -1.41
C ALA A 751 -12.21 33.00 -1.51
N CYS A 752 -11.04 32.86 -2.12
CA CYS A 752 -10.32 31.56 -2.19
C CYS A 752 -9.21 31.46 -1.13
N GLN A 753 -9.07 32.42 -0.25
CA GLN A 753 -8.04 32.48 0.79
C GLN A 753 -6.60 32.32 0.25
N GLY A 754 -6.38 32.65 -1.02
CA GLY A 754 -5.08 32.56 -1.69
C GLY A 754 -4.83 31.24 -2.44
N ASP A 755 -5.78 30.32 -2.48
CA ASP A 755 -5.65 29.06 -3.22
C ASP A 755 -5.70 29.27 -4.75
N GLY A 756 -6.39 30.31 -5.21
CA GLY A 756 -6.65 30.57 -6.63
C GLY A 756 -7.82 29.75 -7.16
N THR A 757 -8.17 28.67 -6.49
CA THR A 757 -9.27 27.76 -6.82
C THR A 757 -10.19 27.57 -5.64
N LEU A 758 -11.44 27.18 -5.90
CA LEU A 758 -12.40 26.74 -4.91
C LEU A 758 -12.53 25.22 -5.00
N LYS A 759 -12.43 24.56 -3.84
CA LYS A 759 -12.62 23.12 -3.72
C LYS A 759 -14.11 22.83 -3.58
N ILE A 760 -14.65 22.03 -4.49
CA ILE A 760 -16.02 21.50 -4.40
C ILE A 760 -15.90 20.05 -3.93
N GLU A 761 -16.34 19.79 -2.72
CA GLU A 761 -16.33 18.44 -2.15
C GLU A 761 -17.49 17.61 -2.73
N MET A 762 -17.17 16.49 -3.32
CA MET A 762 -18.11 15.56 -3.92
C MET A 762 -18.12 14.26 -3.08
N ASN A 763 -19.21 13.98 -2.35
CA ASN A 763 -19.31 12.90 -1.36
C ASN A 763 -18.92 11.50 -1.86
N PHE A 764 -19.02 11.22 -3.15
CA PHE A 764 -18.74 9.90 -3.76
C PHE A 764 -17.79 9.97 -4.96
N LEU A 765 -17.34 11.16 -5.35
CA LEU A 765 -16.42 11.40 -6.46
C LEU A 765 -15.20 12.16 -5.96
N PRO A 766 -14.08 12.16 -6.71
CA PRO A 766 -12.95 13.01 -6.39
C PRO A 766 -13.34 14.48 -6.32
N ASP A 767 -12.74 15.23 -5.38
CA ASP A 767 -12.96 16.67 -5.24
C ASP A 767 -12.61 17.41 -6.52
N VAL A 768 -13.47 18.35 -6.93
CA VAL A 768 -13.25 19.20 -8.10
C VAL A 768 -12.72 20.56 -7.68
N TYR A 769 -11.70 21.04 -8.36
CA TYR A 769 -11.12 22.36 -8.15
C TYR A 769 -11.49 23.28 -9.32
N VAL A 770 -12.25 24.33 -9.05
CA VAL A 770 -12.64 25.34 -10.04
C VAL A 770 -11.92 26.66 -9.80
N PRO A 771 -11.54 27.42 -10.83
CA PRO A 771 -10.94 28.75 -10.65
C PRO A 771 -11.84 29.66 -9.81
N CYS A 772 -11.23 30.44 -8.92
CA CYS A 772 -11.98 31.38 -8.09
C CYS A 772 -12.58 32.50 -8.96
N GLU A 773 -13.88 32.69 -8.91
CA GLU A 773 -14.62 33.71 -9.69
C GLU A 773 -14.20 35.16 -9.37
N VAL A 774 -13.64 35.43 -8.18
CA VAL A 774 -13.25 36.77 -7.72
C VAL A 774 -11.85 37.14 -8.22
N CYS A 775 -10.89 36.22 -8.15
CA CYS A 775 -9.51 36.48 -8.55
C CYS A 775 -9.09 35.80 -9.86
N HIS A 776 -9.96 34.99 -10.47
CA HIS A 776 -9.72 34.27 -11.71
C HIS A 776 -8.38 33.51 -11.73
N GLY A 777 -8.05 32.86 -10.58
CA GLY A 777 -6.79 32.14 -10.43
C GLY A 777 -5.61 32.95 -9.91
N ALA A 778 -5.68 34.27 -9.92
CA ALA A 778 -4.56 35.17 -9.58
C ALA A 778 -4.11 35.15 -8.12
N ARG A 779 -4.90 34.55 -7.19
CA ARG A 779 -4.60 34.35 -5.75
C ARG A 779 -4.55 35.62 -4.90
N TYR A 780 -4.47 36.81 -5.48
CA TYR A 780 -4.33 38.11 -4.80
C TYR A 780 -5.56 39.01 -4.98
N ASN A 781 -5.65 39.99 -4.12
CA ASN A 781 -6.62 41.06 -4.29
C ASN A 781 -6.13 42.10 -5.31
N ARG A 782 -7.03 42.95 -5.80
CA ARG A 782 -6.80 43.89 -6.87
C ARG A 782 -5.66 44.89 -6.56
N GLU A 783 -5.63 45.46 -5.34
CA GLU A 783 -4.65 46.47 -4.93
C GLU A 783 -3.23 45.87 -4.89
N THR A 784 -3.03 44.58 -4.56
CA THR A 784 -1.73 43.93 -4.60
C THR A 784 -1.26 43.71 -6.04
N LEU A 785 -2.18 43.41 -6.96
CA LEU A 785 -1.90 43.19 -8.37
C LEU A 785 -1.55 44.47 -9.13
N GLU A 786 -1.85 45.67 -8.59
CA GLU A 786 -1.46 46.94 -9.17
C GLU A 786 0.05 47.18 -9.10
N VAL A 787 0.74 46.62 -8.09
CA VAL A 787 2.20 46.74 -7.95
C VAL A 787 2.92 45.92 -9.01
N ARG A 788 3.81 46.57 -9.79
CA ARG A 788 4.51 45.92 -10.88
C ARG A 788 6.04 46.06 -10.74
N TYR A 789 6.75 45.01 -11.16
CA TYR A 789 8.19 44.98 -11.33
C TYR A 789 8.49 44.64 -12.81
N LYS A 790 9.24 45.50 -13.52
CA LYS A 790 9.48 45.36 -14.97
C LYS A 790 8.18 45.07 -15.77
N GLY A 791 7.09 45.74 -15.43
CA GLY A 791 5.81 45.59 -16.12
C GLY A 791 4.94 44.38 -15.68
N LYS A 792 5.45 43.43 -14.91
CA LYS A 792 4.74 42.25 -14.45
C LYS A 792 4.30 42.40 -12.99
N ASN A 793 3.09 41.99 -12.64
CA ASN A 793 2.62 41.87 -11.25
C ASN A 793 3.02 40.52 -10.64
N ILE A 794 2.78 40.34 -9.34
CA ILE A 794 3.20 39.13 -8.60
C ILE A 794 2.51 37.85 -9.09
N ALA A 795 1.26 37.91 -9.55
CA ALA A 795 0.54 36.78 -10.12
C ALA A 795 1.08 36.40 -11.51
N GLU A 796 1.33 37.41 -12.37
CA GLU A 796 1.95 37.19 -13.68
C GLU A 796 3.36 36.59 -13.56
N VAL A 797 4.10 36.91 -12.48
CA VAL A 797 5.40 36.29 -12.19
C VAL A 797 5.22 34.81 -11.74
N LEU A 798 4.20 34.51 -10.98
CA LEU A 798 3.93 33.11 -10.60
C LEU A 798 3.49 32.26 -11.80
N GLU A 799 2.80 32.83 -12.77
CA GLU A 799 2.39 32.14 -14.00
C GLU A 799 3.56 31.96 -15.01
N MET A 800 4.65 32.64 -14.81
CA MET A 800 5.80 32.59 -15.68
C MET A 800 6.49 31.22 -15.66
N PRO A 801 6.82 30.58 -16.79
CA PRO A 801 7.72 29.43 -16.85
C PRO A 801 9.08 29.77 -16.21
N ILE A 802 9.68 28.76 -15.55
CA ILE A 802 10.98 28.96 -14.86
C ILE A 802 12.06 29.45 -15.85
N ALA A 803 12.08 28.97 -17.10
CA ALA A 803 13.04 29.41 -18.11
C ALA A 803 12.91 30.92 -18.42
N GLU A 804 11.69 31.43 -18.61
CA GLU A 804 11.42 32.85 -18.78
C GLU A 804 11.78 33.66 -17.53
N ALA A 805 11.47 33.11 -16.36
CA ALA A 805 11.79 33.72 -15.07
C ALA A 805 13.31 33.87 -14.85
N VAL A 806 14.12 32.92 -15.31
CA VAL A 806 15.60 33.03 -15.29
C VAL A 806 16.07 34.28 -16.04
N GLU A 807 15.57 34.53 -17.25
CA GLU A 807 15.90 35.68 -18.04
C GLU A 807 15.38 36.98 -17.41
N PHE A 808 14.13 36.95 -16.92
CA PHE A 808 13.47 38.09 -16.29
C PHE A 808 14.20 38.60 -15.05
N PHE A 809 14.69 37.66 -14.21
CA PHE A 809 15.39 37.94 -12.96
C PHE A 809 16.92 37.88 -13.07
N GLN A 810 17.49 37.78 -14.29
CA GLN A 810 18.93 37.68 -14.50
C GLN A 810 19.76 38.75 -13.71
N PRO A 811 19.34 40.05 -13.63
CA PRO A 811 20.09 41.03 -12.84
C PRO A 811 20.05 40.83 -11.33
N ILE A 812 19.15 39.99 -10.82
CA ILE A 812 18.96 39.76 -9.38
C ILE A 812 19.60 38.45 -8.99
N THR A 813 20.89 38.42 -8.74
CA THR A 813 21.71 37.22 -8.43
C THR A 813 21.07 36.34 -7.37
N ALA A 814 20.43 36.92 -6.33
CA ALA A 814 19.80 36.19 -5.24
C ALA A 814 18.57 35.39 -5.70
N ILE A 815 17.87 35.77 -6.76
CA ILE A 815 16.74 35.08 -7.37
C ILE A 815 17.23 34.19 -8.50
N TYR A 816 18.08 34.73 -9.40
CA TYR A 816 18.64 34.04 -10.54
C TYR A 816 19.22 32.68 -10.20
N ARG A 817 20.05 32.60 -9.15
CA ARG A 817 20.66 31.32 -8.71
C ARG A 817 19.65 30.22 -8.43
N TYR A 818 18.52 30.56 -7.80
CA TYR A 818 17.45 29.57 -7.50
C TYR A 818 16.75 29.08 -8.77
N LEU A 819 16.46 30.00 -9.65
CA LEU A 819 15.77 29.70 -10.91
C LEU A 819 16.68 28.91 -11.88
N HIS A 820 17.95 29.27 -11.95
CA HIS A 820 18.95 28.57 -12.76
C HIS A 820 19.10 27.12 -12.33
N THR A 821 19.16 26.84 -11.03
CA THR A 821 19.24 25.45 -10.53
C THR A 821 17.99 24.64 -10.91
N LEU A 822 16.80 25.25 -10.88
CA LEU A 822 15.57 24.60 -11.34
C LEU A 822 15.62 24.29 -12.85
N THR A 823 16.26 25.13 -13.65
CA THR A 823 16.46 24.88 -15.09
C THR A 823 17.49 23.76 -15.33
N GLU A 824 18.57 23.73 -14.54
CA GLU A 824 19.59 22.67 -14.63
C GLU A 824 19.02 21.27 -14.40
N VAL A 825 18.06 21.12 -13.47
CA VAL A 825 17.35 19.85 -13.25
C VAL A 825 16.25 19.57 -14.30
N GLY A 826 16.16 20.38 -15.36
CA GLY A 826 15.22 20.16 -16.46
C GLY A 826 13.77 20.63 -16.18
N LEU A 827 13.55 21.56 -15.24
CA LEU A 827 12.23 22.09 -14.89
C LEU A 827 11.92 23.45 -15.52
N GLY A 828 12.64 23.86 -16.56
CA GLY A 828 12.47 25.19 -17.21
C GLY A 828 11.05 25.46 -17.70
N TYR A 829 10.32 24.43 -18.10
CA TYR A 829 8.94 24.51 -18.60
C TYR A 829 7.87 24.65 -17.51
N VAL A 830 8.18 24.28 -16.28
CA VAL A 830 7.25 24.34 -15.14
C VAL A 830 7.02 25.78 -14.74
N ARG A 831 5.78 26.17 -14.43
CA ARG A 831 5.46 27.53 -13.95
C ARG A 831 5.85 27.66 -12.47
N LEU A 832 6.36 28.85 -12.10
CA LEU A 832 6.78 29.14 -10.73
C LEU A 832 5.67 28.88 -9.68
N GLY A 833 4.45 29.25 -9.99
CA GLY A 833 3.26 29.13 -9.15
C GLY A 833 2.44 27.86 -9.37
N GLN A 834 2.92 26.92 -10.19
CA GLN A 834 2.20 25.66 -10.48
C GLN A 834 1.91 24.90 -9.19
N ALA A 835 0.65 24.53 -8.97
CA ALA A 835 0.24 23.86 -7.75
C ALA A 835 0.94 22.50 -7.58
N ALA A 836 1.38 22.18 -6.38
CA ALA A 836 2.05 20.91 -6.07
C ALA A 836 1.23 19.67 -6.46
N THR A 837 -0.10 19.78 -6.43
CA THR A 837 -1.03 18.71 -6.79
C THR A 837 -1.10 18.42 -8.28
N THR A 838 -0.61 19.32 -9.14
CA THR A 838 -0.58 19.17 -10.61
C THR A 838 0.79 18.72 -11.11
N LEU A 839 1.80 18.66 -10.25
CA LEU A 839 3.13 18.18 -10.62
C LEU A 839 3.12 16.65 -10.69
N SER A 840 3.84 16.10 -11.67
CA SER A 840 4.16 14.67 -11.70
C SER A 840 5.09 14.28 -10.55
N GLY A 841 5.17 12.99 -10.22
CA GLY A 841 6.09 12.50 -9.18
C GLY A 841 7.56 12.88 -9.47
N GLY A 842 7.99 12.72 -10.72
CA GLY A 842 9.33 13.09 -11.16
C GLY A 842 9.60 14.60 -11.12
N GLU A 843 8.63 15.45 -11.46
CA GLU A 843 8.76 16.91 -11.31
C GLU A 843 8.89 17.31 -9.84
N ALA A 844 8.05 16.77 -8.96
CA ALA A 844 8.12 17.01 -7.52
C ALA A 844 9.49 16.59 -6.94
N GLN A 845 10.03 15.47 -7.37
CA GLN A 845 11.34 14.97 -6.97
C GLN A 845 12.45 15.92 -7.42
N ARG A 846 12.42 16.38 -8.67
CA ARG A 846 13.41 17.34 -9.20
C ARG A 846 13.33 18.70 -8.50
N VAL A 847 12.14 19.19 -8.12
CA VAL A 847 12.00 20.41 -7.29
C VAL A 847 12.68 20.23 -5.93
N LYS A 848 12.50 19.06 -5.28
CA LYS A 848 13.16 18.72 -4.01
C LYS A 848 14.68 18.73 -4.18
N LEU A 849 15.18 18.08 -5.22
CA LEU A 849 16.61 18.02 -5.52
C LEU A 849 17.17 19.43 -5.76
N ALA A 850 16.52 20.28 -6.56
CA ALA A 850 16.92 21.66 -6.80
C ALA A 850 16.98 22.48 -5.51
N ALA A 851 16.04 22.29 -4.59
CA ALA A 851 16.05 22.98 -3.30
C ALA A 851 17.24 22.59 -2.43
N GLU A 852 17.69 21.34 -2.48
CA GLU A 852 18.88 20.88 -1.72
C GLU A 852 20.19 21.32 -2.37
N LEU A 853 20.28 21.33 -3.71
CA LEU A 853 21.47 21.81 -4.44
C LEU A 853 21.87 23.26 -4.12
N GLN A 854 20.92 24.08 -3.71
CA GLN A 854 21.14 25.47 -3.35
C GLN A 854 21.78 25.67 -1.98
N LYS A 855 21.73 24.63 -1.12
CA LYS A 855 22.30 24.66 0.20
C LYS A 855 23.82 24.45 0.12
N ARG A 856 24.57 25.05 1.05
CA ARG A 856 26.00 24.80 1.15
C ARG A 856 26.22 23.36 1.60
N SER A 857 27.05 22.63 0.87
CA SER A 857 27.50 21.29 1.25
C SER A 857 28.90 21.34 1.85
N ASN A 858 29.14 20.52 2.88
CA ASN A 858 30.45 20.30 3.49
C ASN A 858 31.10 18.97 3.03
N GLY A 859 30.53 18.29 2.02
CA GLY A 859 31.01 17.00 1.53
C GLY A 859 30.69 15.79 2.43
N ARG A 860 29.88 15.96 3.48
CA ARG A 860 29.46 14.90 4.42
C ARG A 860 27.93 14.67 4.42
N THR A 861 27.28 15.05 3.34
CA THR A 861 25.83 14.82 3.16
C THR A 861 25.62 13.55 2.34
N ILE A 862 24.71 12.70 2.82
CA ILE A 862 24.23 11.56 2.04
C ILE A 862 22.88 11.89 1.41
N TYR A 863 22.78 11.64 0.10
CA TYR A 863 21.56 11.77 -0.68
C TYR A 863 21.03 10.37 -1.01
N ILE A 864 19.78 10.11 -0.73
CA ILE A 864 19.08 8.88 -1.11
C ILE A 864 17.97 9.25 -2.09
N LEU A 865 18.07 8.72 -3.31
CA LEU A 865 17.11 8.94 -4.39
C LEU A 865 16.45 7.63 -4.76
N ASP A 866 15.12 7.63 -4.83
CA ASP A 866 14.34 6.47 -5.20
C ASP A 866 13.76 6.64 -6.59
N GLU A 867 14.27 5.85 -7.54
CA GLU A 867 13.92 5.86 -8.97
C GLU A 867 13.83 7.28 -9.57
N PRO A 868 14.91 8.07 -9.52
CA PRO A 868 14.84 9.48 -9.93
C PRO A 868 14.65 9.70 -11.43
N THR A 869 14.79 8.66 -12.26
CA THR A 869 14.60 8.73 -13.72
C THR A 869 13.17 8.42 -14.16
N THR A 870 12.29 8.09 -13.24
CA THR A 870 10.89 7.79 -13.51
C THR A 870 10.22 8.92 -14.32
N GLY A 871 9.62 8.56 -15.45
CA GLY A 871 8.91 9.51 -16.34
C GLY A 871 9.82 10.50 -17.06
N LEU A 872 11.12 10.25 -17.14
CA LEU A 872 12.07 11.11 -17.80
C LEU A 872 12.47 10.61 -19.18
N HIS A 873 12.45 11.52 -20.14
CA HIS A 873 13.07 11.30 -21.44
C HIS A 873 14.61 11.23 -21.31
N PHE A 874 15.29 10.54 -22.21
CA PHE A 874 16.76 10.37 -22.25
C PHE A 874 17.55 11.68 -22.03
N GLU A 875 17.12 12.80 -22.64
CA GLU A 875 17.76 14.09 -22.46
C GLU A 875 17.57 14.67 -21.05
N ASP A 876 16.43 14.42 -20.41
CA ASP A 876 16.19 14.84 -19.02
C ASP A 876 17.01 13.99 -18.05
N ILE A 877 17.18 12.69 -18.33
CA ILE A 877 18.08 11.79 -17.58
C ILE A 877 19.52 12.29 -17.66
N ARG A 878 19.98 12.67 -18.86
CA ARG A 878 21.32 13.23 -19.07
C ARG A 878 21.55 14.48 -18.21
N LYS A 879 20.60 15.42 -18.18
CA LYS A 879 20.67 16.61 -17.34
C LYS A 879 20.68 16.28 -15.86
N LEU A 880 19.83 15.37 -15.41
CA LEU A 880 19.76 14.91 -14.02
C LEU A 880 21.09 14.29 -13.59
N MET A 881 21.70 13.46 -14.44
CA MET A 881 22.99 12.84 -14.14
C MET A 881 24.12 13.84 -14.00
N LEU A 882 24.18 14.90 -14.79
CA LEU A 882 25.15 15.99 -14.62
C LEU A 882 25.03 16.64 -13.23
N VAL A 883 23.82 16.83 -12.76
CA VAL A 883 23.53 17.39 -11.44
C VAL A 883 23.97 16.42 -10.33
N ILE A 884 23.64 15.14 -10.45
CA ILE A 884 24.01 14.11 -9.48
C ILE A 884 25.54 13.97 -9.40
N GLN A 885 26.22 13.91 -10.54
CA GLN A 885 27.68 13.85 -10.58
C GLN A 885 28.32 15.08 -9.91
N SER A 886 27.77 16.30 -10.14
CA SER A 886 28.22 17.51 -9.45
C SER A 886 28.06 17.46 -7.92
N LEU A 887 27.07 16.74 -7.39
CA LEU A 887 26.92 16.52 -5.95
C LEU A 887 28.01 15.61 -5.41
N VAL A 888 28.31 14.53 -6.13
CA VAL A 888 29.37 13.58 -5.74
C VAL A 888 30.73 14.23 -5.80
N ASP A 889 31.01 15.05 -6.85
CA ASP A 889 32.28 15.78 -7.01
C ASP A 889 32.56 16.77 -5.88
N LYS A 890 31.50 17.20 -5.16
CA LYS A 890 31.63 17.99 -3.93
C LYS A 890 31.92 17.16 -2.67
N GLY A 891 32.20 15.86 -2.82
CA GLY A 891 32.53 14.92 -1.74
C GLY A 891 31.34 14.28 -1.03
N ASN A 892 30.11 14.53 -1.51
CA ASN A 892 28.91 13.93 -0.95
C ASN A 892 28.75 12.47 -1.39
N SER A 893 27.98 11.70 -0.63
CA SER A 893 27.59 10.34 -1.00
C SER A 893 26.20 10.36 -1.65
N VAL A 894 26.02 9.65 -2.73
CA VAL A 894 24.71 9.54 -3.40
C VAL A 894 24.36 8.07 -3.58
N ILE A 895 23.23 7.65 -3.03
CA ILE A 895 22.66 6.32 -3.21
C ILE A 895 21.42 6.47 -4.08
N ILE A 896 21.32 5.68 -5.14
CA ILE A 896 20.18 5.67 -6.05
C ILE A 896 19.64 4.26 -6.16
N ILE A 897 18.35 4.07 -5.93
CA ILE A 897 17.64 2.86 -6.36
C ILE A 897 17.26 3.07 -7.81
N GLU A 898 17.72 2.22 -8.74
CA GLU A 898 17.50 2.43 -10.16
C GLU A 898 17.40 1.12 -10.97
N HIS A 899 16.69 1.25 -12.10
CA HIS A 899 16.53 0.22 -13.11
C HIS A 899 17.02 0.69 -14.50
N ASN A 900 17.20 1.98 -14.67
CA ASN A 900 17.67 2.56 -15.93
C ASN A 900 19.16 2.25 -16.15
N LEU A 901 19.48 1.51 -17.22
CA LEU A 901 20.83 1.06 -17.51
C LEU A 901 21.80 2.21 -17.80
N ASP A 902 21.31 3.35 -18.34
CA ASP A 902 22.16 4.52 -18.58
C ASP A 902 22.65 5.13 -17.26
N VAL A 903 21.83 5.13 -16.22
CA VAL A 903 22.25 5.58 -14.89
C VAL A 903 23.17 4.58 -14.23
N ILE A 904 22.83 3.28 -14.32
CA ILE A 904 23.57 2.20 -13.67
C ILE A 904 25.00 2.12 -14.24
N LYS A 905 25.17 2.20 -15.57
CA LYS A 905 26.51 2.23 -16.19
C LYS A 905 27.37 3.42 -15.81
N ALA A 906 26.76 4.54 -15.38
CA ALA A 906 27.42 5.76 -14.95
C ALA A 906 27.75 5.81 -13.46
N ALA A 907 27.37 4.77 -12.67
CA ALA A 907 27.65 4.67 -11.24
C ALA A 907 29.11 4.32 -10.96
N ASP A 908 29.62 4.69 -9.78
CA ASP A 908 30.95 4.27 -9.31
C ASP A 908 30.91 2.86 -8.68
N TRP A 909 29.77 2.51 -8.04
CA TRP A 909 29.54 1.26 -7.35
C TRP A 909 28.11 0.75 -7.54
N ILE A 910 27.93 -0.53 -7.68
CA ILE A 910 26.62 -1.19 -7.77
C ILE A 910 26.48 -2.17 -6.61
N ILE A 911 25.27 -2.26 -6.06
CA ILE A 911 24.82 -3.31 -5.15
C ILE A 911 23.61 -3.96 -5.83
N ASP A 912 23.79 -5.14 -6.37
CA ASP A 912 22.74 -5.88 -7.10
C ASP A 912 22.05 -6.86 -6.17
N MET A 913 20.75 -6.69 -5.97
CA MET A 913 19.93 -7.48 -5.06
C MET A 913 19.07 -8.48 -5.83
N GLY A 914 18.97 -9.69 -5.29
CA GLY A 914 18.24 -10.77 -5.93
C GLY A 914 18.28 -12.07 -5.13
N PRO A 915 18.39 -13.23 -5.83
CA PRO A 915 18.35 -13.38 -7.30
C PRO A 915 16.98 -13.14 -7.92
N GLU A 916 15.88 -13.38 -7.15
CA GLU A 916 14.50 -13.22 -7.59
C GLU A 916 13.76 -12.18 -6.74
N GLY A 917 12.45 -12.00 -6.97
CA GLY A 917 11.57 -11.19 -6.13
C GLY A 917 10.93 -12.00 -5.00
N GLY A 918 10.42 -11.33 -3.97
CA GLY A 918 9.71 -11.95 -2.85
C GLY A 918 10.59 -12.88 -2.02
N ALA A 919 10.10 -14.06 -1.66
CA ALA A 919 10.83 -15.06 -0.85
C ALA A 919 12.10 -15.57 -1.54
N GLY A 920 12.12 -15.59 -2.88
CA GLY A 920 13.31 -15.96 -3.67
C GLY A 920 14.37 -14.86 -3.75
N GLY A 921 14.11 -13.67 -3.21
CA GLY A 921 15.03 -12.53 -3.16
C GLY A 921 15.67 -12.33 -1.79
N GLY A 922 16.04 -11.10 -1.53
CA GLY A 922 16.54 -10.67 -0.22
C GLY A 922 18.01 -10.94 0.05
N GLU A 923 18.79 -11.24 -1.00
CA GLU A 923 20.23 -11.48 -0.95
C GLU A 923 20.99 -10.45 -1.80
N ILE A 924 22.29 -10.30 -1.56
CA ILE A 924 23.20 -9.56 -2.45
C ILE A 924 23.75 -10.54 -3.46
N VAL A 925 23.43 -10.33 -4.75
CA VAL A 925 23.94 -11.17 -5.85
C VAL A 925 25.34 -10.73 -6.26
N ALA A 926 25.54 -9.42 -6.32
CA ALA A 926 26.82 -8.83 -6.68
C ALA A 926 27.00 -7.46 -6.03
N ALA A 927 28.24 -7.11 -5.69
CA ALA A 927 28.62 -5.76 -5.28
C ALA A 927 30.00 -5.43 -5.86
N GLY A 928 30.13 -4.31 -6.54
CA GLY A 928 31.35 -3.91 -7.23
C GLY A 928 31.14 -2.76 -8.21
N THR A 929 32.17 -2.48 -9.00
CA THR A 929 32.05 -1.55 -10.12
C THR A 929 31.10 -2.13 -11.19
N PRO A 930 30.51 -1.32 -12.05
CA PRO A 930 29.66 -1.85 -13.14
C PRO A 930 30.34 -2.92 -14.00
N GLU A 931 31.64 -2.78 -14.23
CA GLU A 931 32.44 -3.74 -15.00
C GLU A 931 32.60 -5.09 -14.28
N GLU A 932 32.76 -5.07 -12.95
CA GLU A 932 32.83 -6.28 -12.13
C GLU A 932 31.48 -6.98 -12.05
N VAL A 933 30.38 -6.22 -11.82
CA VAL A 933 29.01 -6.76 -11.76
C VAL A 933 28.60 -7.38 -13.11
N ALA A 934 29.01 -6.79 -14.23
CA ALA A 934 28.75 -7.32 -15.58
C ALA A 934 29.35 -8.70 -15.80
N GLN A 935 30.36 -9.14 -15.03
CA GLN A 935 31.00 -10.42 -15.12
C GLN A 935 30.38 -11.51 -14.22
N VAL A 936 29.46 -11.11 -13.32
CA VAL A 936 28.80 -12.04 -12.38
C VAL A 936 27.68 -12.80 -13.08
N ALA A 937 27.85 -14.08 -13.34
CA ALA A 937 26.90 -14.92 -14.09
C ALA A 937 25.47 -14.98 -13.46
N GLY A 938 25.34 -14.75 -12.14
CA GLY A 938 24.05 -14.76 -11.45
C GLY A 938 23.32 -13.40 -11.44
N SER A 939 23.97 -12.33 -11.94
CA SER A 939 23.39 -10.99 -11.95
C SER A 939 22.61 -10.72 -13.24
N TYR A 940 21.29 -10.59 -13.13
CA TYR A 940 20.49 -10.15 -14.27
C TYR A 940 20.87 -8.73 -14.71
N THR A 941 21.09 -7.82 -13.77
CA THR A 941 21.57 -6.47 -14.06
C THR A 941 22.90 -6.51 -14.80
N GLY A 942 23.84 -7.34 -14.36
CA GLY A 942 25.14 -7.55 -15.02
C GLY A 942 25.01 -8.04 -16.46
N ALA A 943 24.12 -8.98 -16.72
CA ALA A 943 23.88 -9.50 -18.06
C ALA A 943 23.38 -8.42 -19.05
N PHE A 944 22.52 -7.49 -18.60
CA PHE A 944 22.06 -6.36 -19.43
C PHE A 944 23.09 -5.23 -19.53
N LEU A 945 23.99 -5.07 -18.55
CA LEU A 945 25.05 -4.08 -18.59
C LEU A 945 26.20 -4.45 -19.52
N ALA A 946 26.55 -5.74 -19.60
CA ALA A 946 27.71 -6.20 -20.34
C ALA A 946 27.78 -5.66 -21.80
N PRO A 947 26.70 -5.67 -22.60
CA PRO A 947 26.71 -5.12 -23.95
C PRO A 947 26.89 -3.58 -24.01
N LEU A 948 26.59 -2.87 -22.93
CA LEU A 948 26.65 -1.40 -22.87
C LEU A 948 28.01 -0.89 -22.37
N LEU A 949 28.81 -1.76 -21.77
CA LEU A 949 30.15 -1.47 -21.27
C LEU A 949 31.26 -1.98 -22.24
N ALA A 950 30.89 -2.87 -23.15
CA ALA A 950 31.76 -3.35 -24.22
C ALA A 950 31.94 -2.29 -25.32
#